data_55e3fc12dd2625cc28015aa2693b6821
#
_entry.id   55e3fc12dd2625cc28015aa2693b6821
#
_cell.length_a   1.000
_cell.length_b   1.000
_cell.length_c   1.000
_cell.angle_alpha   90.00
_cell.angle_beta   90.00
_cell.angle_gamma   90.00
#
_symmetry.space_group_name_H-M   'P 1'
#
loop_
_entity.id
_entity.type
_entity.pdbx_description
1 polymer ?
#
loop_
_entity_poly.entity_id
_entity_poly.type
_entity_poly.pdbx_seq_one_letter_code
_entity_poly.pdbx_strand_id
1 'polypeptide(L)'
;MKYKFKLSSLDCAGCALEIEKKLNENDEIDYASVNFSKLMITVTTKTQNPKKLVSDIVKKVEPESKVMDLNESYENKGKFKFHIIRLLVGIIFMIIGMCQKGILSNVFIVLSYVTLLYRTFTNAIKLLFKSKTVNENMLVTISCVGAYLTGNTHEGLMVIILYEIGKILEEVAVNNSRRSISDLMNIKPEVANLKKGDEILTVDPKDVKIGDVIIVKKGDEIPLDGIIIKGSSKLNTAALTGESDLKNVNKGDKVLSGSINTLSVIEIKVESLYEDSTVSKILELTENASDRKAKCENFVSKAAKVYTPIIMILALLIALILPLFGLSFKVSVYRALVFLVVSCPCAILISVPLGYFSGIGKASKEGILVKGSDYLELLSSVNKIVFDKTGTITTGISNDYKLEILDDKYKEKDIINYYVKGESLSNHPLAKSVLNVFNKKVSTKDVLNYKETAGKGISYEIDGKKIKIGSSSFVNASDKDSYIYLKIDGKVAAKLKLIDNIKKDSISAILELKKQNIKTFMFTGDKKKSAEAVAKKTGVDEVFYEMLPDDKYKKLDKIIKENDKKTAFVGDGINDAPSLALSDVGISMGMRGSASAIEASDVVIMNDSLSKIPEAIKISKFTKKIIKQNLIFAIGVKVLVLVLSAIGVANMWQAVFADTGVTLLTILNTTRILRKK
;
A
#
# COMPACT_ATOMS: atom_id res chain seq x y z
N MET A 1 5.12 -22.34 -3.71
CA MET A 1 4.52 -21.72 -2.51
C MET A 1 5.20 -20.38 -2.23
N LYS A 2 4.50 -19.42 -1.61
CA LYS A 2 5.05 -18.11 -1.25
C LYS A 2 5.37 -18.06 0.24
N TYR A 3 6.61 -17.74 0.59
CA TYR A 3 7.09 -17.63 1.96
C TYR A 3 7.56 -16.21 2.25
N LYS A 4 7.34 -15.73 3.47
CA LYS A 4 7.81 -14.42 3.92
C LYS A 4 8.64 -14.55 5.17
N PHE A 5 9.76 -13.85 5.20
CA PHE A 5 10.70 -13.83 6.31
C PHE A 5 11.02 -12.39 6.68
N LYS A 6 11.27 -12.15 7.97
CA LYS A 6 11.75 -10.88 8.49
C LYS A 6 13.26 -10.91 8.66
N LEU A 7 13.92 -9.81 8.41
CA LEU A 7 15.35 -9.63 8.65
C LEU A 7 15.56 -8.85 9.95
N SER A 8 16.54 -9.27 10.75
CA SER A 8 16.87 -8.55 11.98
C SER A 8 17.47 -7.17 11.73
N SER A 9 18.22 -7.02 10.63
CA SER A 9 18.84 -5.76 10.20
C SER A 9 19.25 -5.84 8.73
N LEU A 10 19.37 -4.71 8.07
CA LEU A 10 20.04 -4.53 6.80
C LEU A 10 20.81 -3.21 6.85
N ASP A 11 22.12 -3.29 6.65
CA ASP A 11 23.02 -2.15 6.83
C ASP A 11 22.90 -1.13 5.67
N CYS A 12 22.53 -1.59 4.46
CA CYS A 12 22.39 -0.72 3.33
C CYS A 12 21.36 -1.21 2.30
N ALA A 13 20.79 -0.28 1.53
CA ALA A 13 19.88 -0.61 0.44
C ALA A 13 20.56 -1.43 -0.68
N GLY A 14 21.86 -1.23 -0.90
CA GLY A 14 22.67 -2.04 -1.82
C GLY A 14 22.77 -3.49 -1.39
N CYS A 15 22.89 -3.76 -0.10
CA CYS A 15 22.88 -5.12 0.46
C CYS A 15 21.54 -5.83 0.22
N ALA A 16 20.41 -5.11 0.36
CA ALA A 16 19.09 -5.65 0.04
C ALA A 16 18.99 -6.10 -1.43
N LEU A 17 19.50 -5.29 -2.35
CA LEU A 17 19.53 -5.61 -3.78
C LEU A 17 20.41 -6.81 -4.12
N GLU A 18 21.53 -6.95 -3.43
CA GLU A 18 22.44 -8.08 -3.62
C GLU A 18 21.86 -9.38 -3.08
N ILE A 19 21.19 -9.33 -1.92
CA ILE A 19 20.45 -10.48 -1.38
C ILE A 19 19.36 -10.91 -2.37
N GLU A 20 18.57 -9.96 -2.88
CA GLU A 20 17.51 -10.22 -3.86
C GLU A 20 18.05 -10.87 -5.13
N LYS A 21 19.18 -10.35 -5.64
CA LYS A 21 19.85 -10.90 -6.82
C LYS A 21 20.28 -12.34 -6.59
N LYS A 22 20.98 -12.64 -5.48
CA LYS A 22 21.47 -14.00 -5.17
C LYS A 22 20.36 -14.99 -4.87
N LEU A 23 19.25 -14.54 -4.31
CA LEU A 23 18.07 -15.36 -4.15
C LEU A 23 17.47 -15.74 -5.52
N ASN A 24 17.35 -14.78 -6.44
CA ASN A 24 16.82 -15.01 -7.78
C ASN A 24 17.79 -15.75 -8.72
N GLU A 25 19.09 -15.82 -8.40
CA GLU A 25 20.09 -16.63 -9.11
C GLU A 25 20.12 -18.08 -8.63
N ASN A 26 19.36 -18.45 -7.61
CA ASN A 26 19.32 -19.81 -7.09
C ASN A 26 18.23 -20.61 -7.76
N ASP A 27 18.57 -21.78 -8.31
CA ASP A 27 17.66 -22.65 -9.09
C ASP A 27 16.46 -23.19 -8.28
N GLU A 28 16.53 -23.19 -6.94
CA GLU A 28 15.45 -23.63 -6.08
C GLU A 28 14.42 -22.53 -5.81
N ILE A 29 14.67 -21.29 -6.27
CA ILE A 29 13.82 -20.11 -6.00
C ILE A 29 13.26 -19.58 -7.32
N ASP A 30 11.95 -19.69 -7.50
CA ASP A 30 11.27 -19.17 -8.69
C ASP A 30 11.29 -17.64 -8.74
N TYR A 31 11.14 -16.99 -7.59
CA TYR A 31 11.13 -15.53 -7.46
C TYR A 31 11.44 -15.11 -6.02
N ALA A 32 12.25 -14.07 -5.86
CA ALA A 32 12.50 -13.43 -4.56
C ALA A 32 12.48 -11.91 -4.69
N SER A 33 11.97 -11.24 -3.67
CA SER A 33 12.02 -9.79 -3.50
C SER A 33 12.44 -9.44 -2.08
N VAL A 34 13.34 -8.46 -1.95
CA VAL A 34 13.82 -7.96 -0.65
C VAL A 34 13.38 -6.52 -0.48
N ASN A 35 12.60 -6.27 0.55
CA ASN A 35 12.14 -4.95 0.93
C ASN A 35 13.03 -4.35 2.02
N PHE A 36 13.89 -3.42 1.63
CA PHE A 36 14.78 -2.72 2.56
C PHE A 36 14.01 -1.93 3.63
N SER A 37 12.92 -1.26 3.24
CA SER A 37 12.16 -0.40 4.15
C SER A 37 11.42 -1.17 5.25
N LYS A 38 10.98 -2.40 4.96
CA LYS A 38 10.27 -3.27 5.93
C LYS A 38 11.16 -4.33 6.57
N LEU A 39 12.40 -4.48 6.11
CA LEU A 39 13.30 -5.59 6.50
C LEU A 39 12.64 -6.96 6.22
N MET A 40 12.01 -7.14 5.06
CA MET A 40 11.30 -8.35 4.70
C MET A 40 11.85 -8.97 3.42
N ILE A 41 11.86 -10.31 3.41
CA ILE A 41 12.15 -11.13 2.22
C ILE A 41 10.88 -11.89 1.88
N THR A 42 10.47 -11.82 0.62
CA THR A 42 9.42 -12.66 0.04
C THR A 42 10.06 -13.61 -0.95
N VAL A 43 9.80 -14.91 -0.81
CA VAL A 43 10.36 -15.96 -1.68
C VAL A 43 9.24 -16.84 -2.19
N THR A 44 9.20 -17.07 -3.51
CA THR A 44 8.34 -18.07 -4.15
C THR A 44 9.20 -19.25 -4.54
N THR A 45 8.88 -20.44 -4.04
CA THR A 45 9.65 -21.66 -4.27
C THR A 45 8.76 -22.90 -4.15
N LYS A 46 9.21 -24.00 -4.76
CA LYS A 46 8.61 -25.34 -4.59
C LYS A 46 9.16 -26.08 -3.36
N THR A 47 10.30 -25.64 -2.83
CA THR A 47 10.97 -26.24 -1.66
C THR A 47 10.14 -26.00 -0.40
N GLN A 48 9.89 -27.08 0.36
CA GLN A 48 9.22 -26.97 1.66
C GLN A 48 10.21 -26.39 2.70
N ASN A 49 9.75 -25.39 3.48
CA ASN A 49 10.53 -24.70 4.51
C ASN A 49 11.87 -24.13 4.03
N PRO A 50 11.85 -23.11 3.13
CA PRO A 50 13.08 -22.54 2.56
C PRO A 50 13.87 -21.65 3.51
N LYS A 51 13.51 -21.54 4.81
CA LYS A 51 14.15 -20.65 5.79
C LYS A 51 15.66 -20.84 5.89
N LYS A 52 16.14 -22.10 5.85
CA LYS A 52 17.57 -22.41 5.90
C LYS A 52 18.29 -21.94 4.64
N LEU A 53 17.73 -22.23 3.47
CA LEU A 53 18.26 -21.79 2.18
C LEU A 53 18.36 -20.26 2.11
N VAL A 54 17.28 -19.57 2.46
CA VAL A 54 17.24 -18.11 2.52
C VAL A 54 18.25 -17.57 3.53
N SER A 55 18.35 -18.17 4.71
CA SER A 55 19.31 -17.76 5.75
C SER A 55 20.76 -17.91 5.29
N ASP A 56 21.09 -18.98 4.60
CA ASP A 56 22.44 -19.22 4.09
C ASP A 56 22.84 -18.22 3.00
N ILE A 57 21.89 -17.84 2.14
CA ILE A 57 22.11 -16.82 1.12
C ILE A 57 22.23 -15.43 1.75
N VAL A 58 21.35 -15.10 2.70
CA VAL A 58 21.42 -13.82 3.44
C VAL A 58 22.74 -13.67 4.17
N LYS A 59 23.20 -14.70 4.89
CA LYS A 59 24.49 -14.69 5.61
C LYS A 59 25.70 -14.54 4.69
N LYS A 60 25.61 -14.89 3.43
CA LYS A 60 26.70 -14.66 2.46
C LYS A 60 26.87 -13.17 2.15
N VAL A 61 25.77 -12.41 2.14
CA VAL A 61 25.77 -10.97 1.82
C VAL A 61 25.85 -10.13 3.09
N GLU A 62 25.01 -10.45 4.09
CA GLU A 62 24.87 -9.72 5.35
C GLU A 62 25.01 -10.70 6.54
N PRO A 63 26.24 -11.00 6.96
CA PRO A 63 26.51 -12.03 7.98
C PRO A 63 25.87 -11.74 9.35
N GLU A 64 25.60 -10.48 9.65
CA GLU A 64 25.01 -10.06 10.92
C GLU A 64 23.48 -10.10 10.90
N SER A 65 22.87 -10.21 9.72
CA SER A 65 21.42 -10.28 9.56
C SER A 65 20.93 -11.71 9.81
N LYS A 66 19.87 -11.82 10.62
CA LYS A 66 19.18 -13.09 10.88
C LYS A 66 17.85 -13.11 10.13
N VAL A 67 17.55 -14.26 9.53
CA VAL A 67 16.25 -14.54 8.92
C VAL A 67 15.32 -15.10 9.98
N MET A 68 14.21 -14.44 10.22
CA MET A 68 13.25 -14.73 11.27
C MET A 68 11.86 -14.95 10.66
N ASP A 69 11.00 -15.67 11.38
CA ASP A 69 9.60 -15.75 11.04
C ASP A 69 8.87 -14.45 11.37
N LEU A 70 7.72 -14.21 10.74
CA LEU A 70 6.98 -12.94 10.86
C LEU A 70 6.60 -12.58 12.31
N ASN A 71 6.39 -13.60 13.17
CA ASN A 71 5.98 -13.44 14.55
C ASN A 71 7.16 -13.24 15.53
N GLU A 72 8.40 -13.40 15.05
CA GLU A 72 9.58 -13.22 15.89
C GLU A 72 9.93 -11.72 15.99
N SER A 73 10.10 -11.20 17.21
CA SER A 73 10.58 -9.83 17.45
C SER A 73 12.07 -9.87 17.84
N TYR A 74 12.86 -9.02 17.20
CA TYR A 74 14.28 -8.87 17.54
C TYR A 74 14.54 -7.44 18.03
N GLU A 75 14.84 -7.28 19.33
CA GLU A 75 15.27 -6.00 19.89
C GLU A 75 16.79 -5.81 19.71
N ASN A 76 17.14 -4.87 18.83
CA ASN A 76 18.54 -4.60 18.47
C ASN A 76 19.24 -3.58 19.40
N LYS A 77 18.75 -3.40 20.64
CA LYS A 77 19.28 -2.39 21.58
C LYS A 77 20.77 -2.55 21.92
N GLY A 78 21.30 -3.78 21.87
CA GLY A 78 22.70 -4.05 22.20
C GLY A 78 23.69 -3.61 21.10
N LYS A 79 23.35 -3.82 19.83
CA LYS A 79 24.24 -3.50 18.70
C LYS A 79 24.46 -1.99 18.56
N PHE A 80 23.40 -1.18 18.70
CA PHE A 80 23.48 0.27 18.62
C PHE A 80 24.43 0.87 19.66
N LYS A 81 24.34 0.40 20.93
CA LYS A 81 25.27 0.81 22.00
C LYS A 81 26.71 0.44 21.67
N PHE A 82 26.95 -0.74 21.13
CA PHE A 82 28.29 -1.20 20.75
C PHE A 82 28.91 -0.31 19.65
N HIS A 83 28.12 0.12 18.65
CA HIS A 83 28.62 1.01 17.60
C HIS A 83 29.01 2.38 18.15
N ILE A 84 28.23 2.96 19.07
CA ILE A 84 28.57 4.23 19.73
C ILE A 84 29.86 4.09 20.58
N ILE A 85 29.96 3.02 21.36
CA ILE A 85 31.14 2.78 22.21
C ILE A 85 32.41 2.65 21.35
N ARG A 86 32.34 1.88 20.25
CA ARG A 86 33.46 1.71 19.31
C ARG A 86 33.87 3.04 18.69
N LEU A 87 32.91 3.88 18.28
CA LEU A 87 33.17 5.22 17.73
C LEU A 87 33.87 6.10 18.75
N LEU A 88 33.39 6.13 20.00
CA LEU A 88 33.99 6.91 21.08
C LEU A 88 35.41 6.45 21.39
N VAL A 89 35.66 5.15 21.48
CA VAL A 89 37.00 4.59 21.70
C VAL A 89 37.95 4.97 20.58
N GLY A 90 37.52 4.86 19.31
CA GLY A 90 38.30 5.29 18.16
C GLY A 90 38.65 6.78 18.18
N ILE A 91 37.70 7.64 18.56
CA ILE A 91 37.93 9.08 18.72
C ILE A 91 38.93 9.37 19.87
N ILE A 92 38.83 8.66 20.99
CA ILE A 92 39.77 8.79 22.12
C ILE A 92 41.18 8.44 21.63
N PHE A 93 41.36 7.33 20.92
CA PHE A 93 42.67 6.96 20.37
C PHE A 93 43.20 8.03 19.39
N MET A 94 42.36 8.62 18.57
CA MET A 94 42.73 9.72 17.68
C MET A 94 43.24 10.93 18.48
N ILE A 95 42.49 11.36 19.50
CA ILE A 95 42.88 12.51 20.35
C ILE A 95 44.22 12.27 21.03
N ILE A 96 44.39 11.07 21.64
CA ILE A 96 45.66 10.70 22.30
C ILE A 96 46.81 10.73 21.28
N GLY A 97 46.58 10.14 20.07
CA GLY A 97 47.57 10.14 19.01
C GLY A 97 47.98 11.55 18.51
N MET A 98 47.03 12.49 18.51
CA MET A 98 47.30 13.90 18.15
C MET A 98 48.05 14.65 19.26
N CYS A 99 47.88 14.27 20.54
CA CYS A 99 48.56 14.89 21.68
C CYS A 99 49.98 14.36 21.92
N GLN A 100 50.33 13.20 21.35
CA GLN A 100 51.64 12.55 21.50
C GLN A 100 52.58 12.87 20.31
N LYS A 101 53.86 12.62 20.45
CA LYS A 101 54.85 12.81 19.39
C LYS A 101 55.62 11.52 19.15
N GLY A 102 56.14 11.34 17.94
CA GLY A 102 57.00 10.21 17.61
C GLY A 102 56.26 8.89 17.43
N ILE A 103 56.87 7.77 17.87
CA ILE A 103 56.34 6.44 17.63
C ILE A 103 55.00 6.21 18.35
N LEU A 104 54.83 6.79 19.56
CA LEU A 104 53.58 6.66 20.34
C LEU A 104 52.38 7.29 19.60
N SER A 105 52.58 8.45 18.98
CA SER A 105 51.53 9.10 18.12
C SER A 105 51.08 8.13 17.05
N ASN A 106 52.01 7.55 16.28
CA ASN A 106 51.69 6.63 15.19
C ASN A 106 50.93 5.39 15.68
N VAL A 107 51.33 4.82 16.83
CA VAL A 107 50.63 3.66 17.41
C VAL A 107 49.18 3.98 17.73
N PHE A 108 48.88 5.09 18.41
CA PHE A 108 47.52 5.46 18.73
C PHE A 108 46.69 5.82 17.48
N ILE A 109 47.28 6.45 16.46
CA ILE A 109 46.64 6.70 15.20
C ILE A 109 46.26 5.40 14.47
N VAL A 110 47.19 4.42 14.43
CA VAL A 110 46.89 3.09 13.85
C VAL A 110 45.78 2.37 14.61
N LEU A 111 45.82 2.42 15.95
CA LEU A 111 44.76 1.84 16.82
C LEU A 111 43.40 2.51 16.52
N SER A 112 43.37 3.82 16.32
CA SER A 112 42.15 4.55 15.90
C SER A 112 41.64 4.04 14.56
N TYR A 113 42.50 3.93 13.54
CA TYR A 113 42.13 3.39 12.23
C TYR A 113 41.57 1.96 12.34
N VAL A 114 42.26 1.08 13.03
CA VAL A 114 41.82 -0.32 13.22
C VAL A 114 40.48 -0.38 13.90
N THR A 115 40.29 0.40 14.99
CA THR A 115 39.02 0.41 15.73
C THR A 115 37.86 0.94 14.92
N LEU A 116 38.07 2.04 14.21
CA LEU A 116 37.00 2.71 13.43
C LEU A 116 36.70 1.96 12.12
N LEU A 117 37.74 1.53 11.40
CA LEU A 117 37.61 0.90 10.08
C LEU A 117 37.21 -0.58 10.15
N TYR A 118 37.32 -1.24 11.31
CA TYR A 118 37.14 -2.68 11.47
C TYR A 118 35.85 -3.21 10.83
N ARG A 119 34.69 -2.59 11.10
CA ARG A 119 33.42 -3.01 10.56
C ARG A 119 33.33 -2.77 9.05
N THR A 120 33.68 -1.56 8.61
CA THR A 120 33.63 -1.15 7.23
C THR A 120 34.57 -1.99 6.38
N PHE A 121 35.80 -2.25 6.86
CA PHE A 121 36.79 -3.12 6.23
C PHE A 121 36.31 -4.57 6.16
N THR A 122 35.88 -5.15 7.28
CA THR A 122 35.43 -6.55 7.30
C THR A 122 34.23 -6.78 6.39
N ASN A 123 33.29 -5.84 6.31
CA ASN A 123 32.15 -5.92 5.42
C ASN A 123 32.59 -5.75 3.94
N ALA A 124 33.50 -4.84 3.66
CA ALA A 124 34.07 -4.67 2.31
C ALA A 124 34.74 -5.95 1.80
N ILE A 125 35.62 -6.55 2.61
CA ILE A 125 36.36 -7.78 2.28
C ILE A 125 35.41 -8.97 2.13
N LYS A 126 34.46 -9.16 3.05
CA LYS A 126 33.48 -10.24 3.00
C LYS A 126 32.63 -10.17 1.71
N LEU A 127 32.18 -8.97 1.34
CA LEU A 127 31.40 -8.78 0.11
C LEU A 127 32.23 -8.99 -1.15
N LEU A 128 33.47 -8.52 -1.18
CA LEU A 128 34.36 -8.73 -2.31
C LEU A 128 34.58 -10.23 -2.58
N PHE A 129 34.96 -10.99 -1.53
CA PHE A 129 35.30 -12.43 -1.71
C PHE A 129 34.08 -13.34 -1.83
N LYS A 130 32.98 -13.05 -1.10
CA LYS A 130 31.80 -13.91 -1.10
C LYS A 130 30.80 -13.56 -2.21
N SER A 131 30.63 -12.27 -2.51
CA SER A 131 29.61 -11.79 -3.45
C SER A 131 30.19 -11.29 -4.76
N LYS A 132 31.51 -11.13 -4.86
CA LYS A 132 32.22 -10.54 -6.03
C LYS A 132 31.65 -9.17 -6.42
N THR A 133 31.12 -8.42 -5.45
CA THR A 133 30.53 -7.10 -5.65
C THR A 133 31.30 -6.05 -4.86
N VAL A 134 31.40 -4.86 -5.46
CA VAL A 134 32.01 -3.70 -4.83
C VAL A 134 30.88 -2.80 -4.32
N ASN A 135 30.94 -2.47 -3.05
CA ASN A 135 29.98 -1.60 -2.38
C ASN A 135 30.63 -0.35 -1.80
N GLU A 136 29.82 0.49 -1.17
CA GLU A 136 30.26 1.73 -0.52
C GLU A 136 31.33 1.49 0.58
N ASN A 137 31.22 0.38 1.35
CA ASN A 137 32.22 0.07 2.36
C ASN A 137 33.62 -0.13 1.76
N MET A 138 33.69 -0.70 0.55
CA MET A 138 34.95 -0.86 -0.18
C MET A 138 35.52 0.48 -0.62
N LEU A 139 34.67 1.38 -1.15
CA LEU A 139 35.10 2.72 -1.58
C LEU A 139 35.68 3.53 -0.40
N VAL A 140 34.98 3.53 0.74
CA VAL A 140 35.44 4.20 1.97
C VAL A 140 36.71 3.57 2.50
N THR A 141 36.80 2.23 2.51
CA THR A 141 38.01 1.52 2.96
C THR A 141 39.24 1.87 2.11
N ILE A 142 39.10 1.78 0.78
CA ILE A 142 40.19 2.15 -0.15
C ILE A 142 40.63 3.60 0.09
N SER A 143 39.66 4.50 0.27
CA SER A 143 39.94 5.92 0.47
C SER A 143 40.63 6.21 1.80
N CYS A 144 40.20 5.58 2.88
CA CYS A 144 40.82 5.77 4.20
C CYS A 144 42.25 5.17 4.26
N VAL A 145 42.42 3.96 3.72
CA VAL A 145 43.76 3.31 3.64
C VAL A 145 44.67 4.09 2.71
N GLY A 146 44.17 4.53 1.57
CA GLY A 146 44.89 5.37 0.63
C GLY A 146 45.31 6.74 1.22
N ALA A 147 44.43 7.36 2.02
CA ALA A 147 44.77 8.60 2.73
C ALA A 147 45.93 8.39 3.73
N TYR A 148 45.90 7.26 4.47
CA TYR A 148 46.97 6.87 5.37
C TYR A 148 48.30 6.72 4.60
N LEU A 149 48.30 5.96 3.50
CA LEU A 149 49.53 5.71 2.67
C LEU A 149 50.05 6.97 1.98
N THR A 150 49.18 7.91 1.62
CA THR A 150 49.60 9.19 1.02
C THR A 150 50.02 10.25 2.04
N GLY A 151 49.99 9.93 3.35
CA GLY A 151 50.38 10.82 4.46
C GLY A 151 49.30 11.82 4.87
N ASN A 152 48.06 11.70 4.34
CA ASN A 152 46.91 12.51 4.74
C ASN A 152 46.11 11.80 5.87
N THR A 153 46.81 11.33 6.87
CA THR A 153 46.36 10.44 7.91
C THR A 153 45.20 11.03 8.73
N HIS A 154 45.29 12.32 9.06
CA HIS A 154 44.21 13.00 9.82
C HIS A 154 42.92 13.13 9.01
N GLU A 155 43.03 13.39 7.72
CA GLU A 155 41.85 13.46 6.85
C GLU A 155 41.16 12.11 6.72
N GLY A 156 41.90 11.02 6.59
CA GLY A 156 41.34 9.66 6.57
C GLY A 156 40.63 9.29 7.85
N LEU A 157 41.14 9.72 9.01
CA LEU A 157 40.44 9.54 10.30
C LEU A 157 39.14 10.36 10.36
N MET A 158 39.17 11.61 9.92
CA MET A 158 37.95 12.46 9.85
C MET A 158 36.91 11.86 8.92
N VAL A 159 37.32 11.30 7.79
CA VAL A 159 36.41 10.61 6.86
C VAL A 159 35.69 9.46 7.51
N ILE A 160 36.42 8.53 8.19
CA ILE A 160 35.80 7.36 8.80
C ILE A 160 34.89 7.74 9.98
N ILE A 161 35.28 8.76 10.78
CA ILE A 161 34.46 9.28 11.88
C ILE A 161 33.16 9.87 11.34
N LEU A 162 33.23 10.74 10.35
CA LEU A 162 32.05 11.36 9.73
C LEU A 162 31.15 10.31 9.05
N TYR A 163 31.76 9.31 8.41
CA TYR A 163 31.04 8.20 7.79
C TYR A 163 30.28 7.36 8.84
N GLU A 164 30.94 6.98 9.95
CA GLU A 164 30.32 6.22 11.05
C GLU A 164 29.21 7.04 11.74
N ILE A 165 29.42 8.33 12.00
CA ILE A 165 28.39 9.23 12.51
C ILE A 165 27.21 9.29 11.53
N GLY A 166 27.51 9.46 10.23
CA GLY A 166 26.50 9.50 9.19
C GLY A 166 25.65 8.25 9.15
N LYS A 167 26.27 7.06 9.24
CA LYS A 167 25.57 5.78 9.28
C LYS A 167 24.68 5.63 10.53
N ILE A 168 25.12 6.08 11.69
CA ILE A 168 24.32 6.07 12.91
C ILE A 168 23.09 7.00 12.76
N LEU A 169 23.29 8.21 12.27
CA LEU A 169 22.18 9.16 12.05
C LEU A 169 21.20 8.66 11.00
N GLU A 170 21.68 8.07 9.91
CA GLU A 170 20.89 7.44 8.86
C GLU A 170 20.03 6.31 9.44
N GLU A 171 20.62 5.40 10.22
CA GLU A 171 19.91 4.29 10.86
C GLU A 171 18.80 4.80 11.80
N VAL A 172 19.08 5.82 12.61
CA VAL A 172 18.08 6.44 13.49
C VAL A 172 16.95 7.07 12.67
N ALA A 173 17.27 7.82 11.62
CA ALA A 173 16.29 8.50 10.80
C ALA A 173 15.40 7.52 10.02
N VAL A 174 15.99 6.46 9.44
CA VAL A 174 15.27 5.41 8.73
C VAL A 174 14.38 4.61 9.70
N ASN A 175 14.91 4.24 10.87
CA ASN A 175 14.14 3.49 11.86
C ASN A 175 12.98 4.29 12.45
N ASN A 176 13.16 5.59 12.69
CA ASN A 176 12.07 6.47 13.11
C ASN A 176 10.99 6.59 12.02
N SER A 177 11.39 6.71 10.77
CA SER A 177 10.43 6.72 9.65
C SER A 177 9.69 5.39 9.52
N ARG A 178 10.40 4.27 9.64
CA ARG A 178 9.80 2.91 9.64
C ARG A 178 8.81 2.74 10.79
N ARG A 179 9.18 3.15 12.00
CA ARG A 179 8.29 3.08 13.17
C ARG A 179 7.04 3.91 12.97
N SER A 180 7.17 5.17 12.54
CA SER A 180 6.01 6.05 12.27
C SER A 180 5.04 5.45 11.24
N ILE A 181 5.54 4.73 10.24
CA ILE A 181 4.71 4.07 9.24
C ILE A 181 4.11 2.77 9.80
N SER A 182 4.89 1.98 10.53
CA SER A 182 4.42 0.75 11.18
C SER A 182 3.31 1.05 12.20
N ASP A 183 3.46 2.11 12.99
CA ASP A 183 2.45 2.52 13.97
C ASP A 183 1.13 2.96 13.29
N LEU A 184 1.22 3.54 12.09
CA LEU A 184 0.04 3.89 11.28
C LEU A 184 -0.69 2.65 10.71
N MET A 185 0.00 1.50 10.63
CA MET A 185 -0.51 0.24 10.07
C MET A 185 -0.80 -0.81 11.16
N ASN A 186 -0.54 -0.48 12.43
CA ASN A 186 -0.66 -1.43 13.54
C ASN A 186 -2.10 -1.42 14.08
N ILE A 187 -3.00 -2.09 13.32
CA ILE A 187 -4.43 -2.28 13.62
C ILE A 187 -4.65 -3.76 13.95
N LYS A 188 -3.79 -4.37 14.79
CA LYS A 188 -3.92 -5.79 15.10
C LYS A 188 -4.43 -5.99 16.52
N PRO A 189 -5.68 -6.45 16.72
CA PRO A 189 -6.17 -6.84 18.03
C PRO A 189 -5.35 -8.00 18.60
N GLU A 190 -4.83 -7.83 19.82
CA GLU A 190 -3.98 -8.84 20.46
C GLU A 190 -4.79 -9.93 21.15
N VAL A 191 -6.00 -9.61 21.61
CA VAL A 191 -6.85 -10.50 22.41
C VAL A 191 -8.32 -10.39 22.06
N ALA A 192 -9.08 -11.47 22.29
CA ALA A 192 -10.53 -11.50 22.21
C ALA A 192 -11.12 -11.99 23.56
N ASN A 193 -12.15 -11.31 24.07
CA ASN A 193 -12.85 -11.70 25.27
C ASN A 193 -14.06 -12.59 24.88
N LEU A 194 -13.84 -13.90 24.86
CA LEU A 194 -14.83 -14.91 24.48
C LEU A 194 -15.77 -15.18 25.65
N LYS A 195 -17.10 -15.13 25.39
CA LYS A 195 -18.13 -15.46 26.37
C LYS A 195 -18.47 -16.94 26.30
N LYS A 196 -18.22 -17.68 27.39
CA LYS A 196 -18.65 -19.07 27.56
C LYS A 196 -19.61 -19.18 28.76
N GLY A 197 -20.95 -19.21 28.50
CA GLY A 197 -21.95 -19.12 29.54
C GLY A 197 -21.84 -17.77 30.27
N ASP A 198 -21.58 -17.80 31.58
CA ASP A 198 -21.40 -16.59 32.40
C ASP A 198 -19.93 -16.19 32.58
N GLU A 199 -18.98 -16.97 32.07
CA GLU A 199 -17.58 -16.70 32.17
C GLU A 199 -17.04 -15.96 30.91
N ILE A 200 -16.05 -15.09 31.12
CA ILE A 200 -15.34 -14.37 30.04
C ILE A 200 -13.91 -14.88 30.03
N LEU A 201 -13.53 -15.51 28.92
CA LEU A 201 -12.17 -16.02 28.69
C LEU A 201 -11.43 -15.12 27.72
N THR A 202 -10.26 -14.64 28.10
CA THR A 202 -9.37 -13.91 27.20
C THR A 202 -8.56 -14.91 26.39
N VAL A 203 -8.74 -14.91 25.06
CA VAL A 203 -8.15 -15.86 24.11
C VAL A 203 -7.47 -15.13 22.96
N ASP A 204 -6.60 -15.82 22.20
CA ASP A 204 -6.12 -15.28 20.90
C ASP A 204 -7.30 -15.20 19.94
N PRO A 205 -7.47 -14.10 19.18
CA PRO A 205 -8.52 -13.97 18.17
C PRO A 205 -8.58 -15.12 17.16
N LYS A 206 -7.48 -15.83 16.93
CA LYS A 206 -7.39 -17.00 16.04
C LYS A 206 -8.12 -18.23 16.57
N ASP A 207 -8.31 -18.32 17.89
CA ASP A 207 -8.97 -19.46 18.53
C ASP A 207 -10.49 -19.31 18.57
N VAL A 208 -11.02 -18.13 18.18
CA VAL A 208 -12.47 -17.84 18.15
C VAL A 208 -13.09 -18.39 16.88
N LYS A 209 -14.24 -19.06 17.01
CA LYS A 209 -14.96 -19.69 15.91
C LYS A 209 -16.15 -18.85 15.44
N ILE A 210 -16.59 -19.10 14.20
CA ILE A 210 -17.83 -18.49 13.68
C ILE A 210 -19.00 -18.93 14.55
N GLY A 211 -19.82 -17.96 14.98
CA GLY A 211 -20.97 -18.17 15.85
C GLY A 211 -20.69 -17.94 17.34
N ASP A 212 -19.43 -17.88 17.74
CA ASP A 212 -19.05 -17.51 19.11
C ASP A 212 -19.48 -16.08 19.45
N VAL A 213 -19.63 -15.80 20.74
CA VAL A 213 -19.98 -14.47 21.25
C VAL A 213 -18.79 -13.86 21.95
N ILE A 214 -18.39 -12.67 21.51
CA ILE A 214 -17.31 -11.90 22.13
C ILE A 214 -17.87 -10.65 22.81
N ILE A 215 -17.23 -10.25 23.90
CA ILE A 215 -17.55 -9.04 24.67
C ILE A 215 -16.50 -7.99 24.39
N VAL A 216 -16.97 -6.82 23.95
CA VAL A 216 -16.08 -5.67 23.66
C VAL A 216 -16.45 -4.53 24.62
N LYS A 217 -15.53 -4.19 25.51
CA LYS A 217 -15.68 -3.14 26.52
C LYS A 217 -15.39 -1.77 25.91
N LYS A 218 -15.71 -0.71 26.67
CA LYS A 218 -15.30 0.64 26.30
C LYS A 218 -13.76 0.75 26.26
N GLY A 219 -13.24 1.26 25.15
CA GLY A 219 -11.80 1.38 24.90
C GLY A 219 -11.18 0.17 24.20
N ASP A 220 -11.88 -0.97 24.16
CA ASP A 220 -11.40 -2.17 23.49
C ASP A 220 -11.55 -2.04 21.97
N GLU A 221 -10.62 -2.63 21.25
CA GLU A 221 -10.69 -2.85 19.80
C GLU A 221 -11.51 -4.11 19.52
N ILE A 222 -12.36 -4.06 18.49
CA ILE A 222 -13.15 -5.21 18.04
C ILE A 222 -12.20 -6.20 17.35
N PRO A 223 -12.06 -7.45 17.88
CA PRO A 223 -11.06 -8.39 17.36
C PRO A 223 -11.49 -9.11 16.08
N LEU A 224 -12.78 -9.29 15.86
CA LEU A 224 -13.36 -10.07 14.75
C LEU A 224 -14.61 -9.41 14.20
N ASP A 225 -14.85 -9.58 12.89
CA ASP A 225 -16.06 -9.10 12.26
C ASP A 225 -17.31 -9.87 12.75
N GLY A 226 -18.41 -9.17 12.96
CA GLY A 226 -19.63 -9.81 13.46
C GLY A 226 -20.84 -8.88 13.54
N ILE A 227 -21.89 -9.36 14.21
CA ILE A 227 -23.16 -8.65 14.42
C ILE A 227 -23.37 -8.41 15.91
N ILE A 228 -23.78 -7.20 16.26
CA ILE A 228 -24.15 -6.88 17.66
C ILE A 228 -25.43 -7.62 18.02
N ILE A 229 -25.36 -8.48 19.04
CA ILE A 229 -26.51 -9.20 19.57
C ILE A 229 -27.08 -8.54 20.81
N LYS A 230 -26.27 -7.77 21.56
CA LYS A 230 -26.68 -7.06 22.77
C LYS A 230 -25.90 -5.77 22.95
N GLY A 231 -26.57 -4.71 23.39
CA GLY A 231 -25.99 -3.39 23.65
C GLY A 231 -26.09 -2.44 22.45
N SER A 232 -25.70 -1.20 22.69
CA SER A 232 -25.55 -0.13 21.68
C SER A 232 -24.36 0.72 22.07
N SER A 233 -23.60 1.23 21.08
CA SER A 233 -22.41 2.03 21.34
C SER A 233 -22.11 3.00 20.21
N LYS A 234 -20.96 3.70 20.34
CA LYS A 234 -20.32 4.45 19.27
C LYS A 234 -18.98 3.83 18.96
N LEU A 235 -18.71 3.61 17.71
CA LEU A 235 -17.43 3.04 17.24
C LEU A 235 -16.58 4.11 16.57
N ASN A 236 -15.32 4.16 16.95
CA ASN A 236 -14.30 4.89 16.21
C ASN A 236 -13.73 3.96 15.14
N THR A 237 -13.99 4.28 13.89
CA THR A 237 -13.52 3.52 12.72
C THR A 237 -12.36 4.21 12.01
N ALA A 238 -11.80 5.28 12.57
CA ALA A 238 -10.78 6.11 11.93
C ALA A 238 -9.54 5.32 11.47
N ALA A 239 -9.14 4.31 12.23
CA ALA A 239 -8.01 3.45 11.87
C ALA A 239 -8.26 2.61 10.61
N LEU A 240 -9.54 2.29 10.32
CA LEU A 240 -9.95 1.49 9.16
C LEU A 240 -10.33 2.36 7.97
N THR A 241 -11.14 3.38 8.21
CA THR A 241 -11.80 4.16 7.14
C THR A 241 -11.17 5.52 6.91
N GLY A 242 -10.32 5.99 7.83
CA GLY A 242 -9.79 7.35 7.83
C GLY A 242 -10.81 8.42 8.24
N GLU A 243 -12.03 8.03 8.67
CA GLU A 243 -13.09 8.95 9.10
C GLU A 243 -13.01 9.17 10.61
N SER A 244 -12.95 10.43 11.04
CA SER A 244 -12.87 10.78 12.46
C SER A 244 -14.23 10.74 13.17
N ASP A 245 -15.33 10.67 12.43
CA ASP A 245 -16.67 10.67 13.00
C ASP A 245 -17.03 9.32 13.64
N LEU A 246 -17.59 9.38 14.85
CA LEU A 246 -18.00 8.20 15.58
C LEU A 246 -19.29 7.62 14.97
N LYS A 247 -19.28 6.35 14.60
CA LYS A 247 -20.41 5.63 14.06
C LYS A 247 -21.29 5.09 15.17
N ASN A 248 -22.59 5.48 15.20
CA ASN A 248 -23.56 4.87 16.10
C ASN A 248 -23.90 3.46 15.65
N VAL A 249 -23.93 2.51 16.59
CA VAL A 249 -24.25 1.10 16.34
C VAL A 249 -25.21 0.56 17.40
N ASN A 250 -26.15 -0.26 16.95
CA ASN A 250 -27.21 -0.85 17.75
C ASN A 250 -27.27 -2.36 17.54
N LYS A 251 -28.08 -3.04 18.33
CA LYS A 251 -28.38 -4.48 18.15
C LYS A 251 -28.84 -4.75 16.71
N GLY A 252 -28.22 -5.73 16.07
CA GLY A 252 -28.46 -6.13 14.67
C GLY A 252 -27.52 -5.49 13.66
N ASP A 253 -26.73 -4.47 14.05
CA ASP A 253 -25.77 -3.83 13.15
C ASP A 253 -24.50 -4.68 13.01
N LYS A 254 -23.94 -4.68 11.80
CA LYS A 254 -22.63 -5.27 11.50
C LYS A 254 -21.52 -4.35 11.96
N VAL A 255 -20.51 -4.96 12.57
CA VAL A 255 -19.29 -4.28 13.03
C VAL A 255 -18.05 -4.96 12.45
N LEU A 256 -17.00 -4.17 12.24
CA LEU A 256 -15.75 -4.61 11.63
C LEU A 256 -14.65 -4.68 12.69
N SER A 257 -13.81 -5.71 12.59
CA SER A 257 -12.57 -5.81 13.37
C SER A 257 -11.68 -4.58 13.15
N GLY A 258 -10.91 -4.17 14.17
CA GLY A 258 -10.12 -2.96 14.15
C GLY A 258 -10.86 -1.65 14.49
N SER A 259 -12.18 -1.70 14.68
CA SER A 259 -12.94 -0.56 15.21
C SER A 259 -12.80 -0.48 16.73
N ILE A 260 -12.65 0.72 17.29
CA ILE A 260 -12.53 0.92 18.74
C ILE A 260 -13.92 1.26 19.32
N ASN A 261 -14.34 0.52 20.33
CA ASN A 261 -15.56 0.78 21.05
C ASN A 261 -15.40 1.95 22.03
N THR A 262 -16.20 3.02 21.91
CA THR A 262 -15.96 4.26 22.65
C THR A 262 -16.94 4.54 23.79
N LEU A 263 -18.10 3.88 23.85
CA LEU A 263 -19.15 4.29 24.80
C LEU A 263 -19.50 3.22 25.82
N SER A 264 -20.07 2.09 25.41
CA SER A 264 -20.64 1.07 26.30
C SER A 264 -20.25 -0.35 25.86
N VAL A 265 -20.42 -1.32 26.76
CA VAL A 265 -20.15 -2.74 26.46
C VAL A 265 -21.13 -3.26 25.42
N ILE A 266 -20.63 -3.98 24.42
CA ILE A 266 -21.40 -4.65 23.39
C ILE A 266 -21.04 -6.13 23.33
N GLU A 267 -22.04 -6.98 23.04
CA GLU A 267 -21.83 -8.39 22.74
C GLU A 267 -21.97 -8.59 21.22
N ILE A 268 -20.97 -9.20 20.60
CA ILE A 268 -20.87 -9.40 19.16
C ILE A 268 -20.87 -10.90 18.88
N LYS A 269 -21.75 -11.37 18.00
CA LYS A 269 -21.70 -12.72 17.44
C LYS A 269 -20.78 -12.70 16.23
N VAL A 270 -19.74 -13.52 16.26
CA VAL A 270 -18.70 -13.58 15.24
C VAL A 270 -19.25 -14.18 13.94
N GLU A 271 -18.99 -13.52 12.81
CA GLU A 271 -19.40 -13.95 11.46
C GLU A 271 -18.24 -14.43 10.59
N SER A 272 -16.98 -14.08 10.91
CA SER A 272 -15.81 -14.47 10.12
C SER A 272 -14.67 -15.01 11.00
N LEU A 273 -13.87 -15.93 10.48
CA LEU A 273 -12.63 -16.34 11.12
C LEU A 273 -11.61 -15.17 11.13
N TYR A 274 -10.60 -15.26 11.98
CA TYR A 274 -9.56 -14.24 12.09
C TYR A 274 -8.86 -13.97 10.75
N GLU A 275 -8.53 -15.01 9.99
CA GLU A 275 -7.86 -14.90 8.69
C GLU A 275 -8.72 -14.17 7.64
N ASP A 276 -10.04 -14.30 7.73
CA ASP A 276 -11.01 -13.64 6.85
C ASP A 276 -11.50 -12.30 7.36
N SER A 277 -11.06 -11.88 8.55
CA SER A 277 -11.48 -10.61 9.17
C SER A 277 -10.97 -9.41 8.38
N THR A 278 -11.67 -8.29 8.52
CA THR A 278 -11.33 -7.02 7.89
C THR A 278 -9.89 -6.61 8.20
N VAL A 279 -9.45 -6.71 9.45
CA VAL A 279 -8.08 -6.37 9.87
C VAL A 279 -7.05 -7.28 9.20
N SER A 280 -7.28 -8.60 9.19
CA SER A 280 -6.34 -9.55 8.58
C SER A 280 -6.17 -9.29 7.09
N LYS A 281 -7.26 -9.01 6.37
CA LYS A 281 -7.20 -8.63 4.95
C LYS A 281 -6.45 -7.33 4.71
N ILE A 282 -6.66 -6.32 5.55
CA ILE A 282 -5.93 -5.04 5.48
C ILE A 282 -4.43 -5.28 5.69
N LEU A 283 -4.07 -6.05 6.71
CA LEU A 283 -2.68 -6.37 7.02
C LEU A 283 -2.04 -7.12 5.86
N GLU A 284 -2.70 -8.14 5.31
CA GLU A 284 -2.22 -8.91 4.17
C GLU A 284 -2.02 -8.03 2.93
N LEU A 285 -3.01 -7.22 2.56
CA LEU A 285 -2.91 -6.31 1.42
C LEU A 285 -1.77 -5.29 1.59
N THR A 286 -1.60 -4.79 2.80
CA THR A 286 -0.55 -3.82 3.13
C THR A 286 0.84 -4.47 3.17
N GLU A 287 0.94 -5.70 3.65
CA GLU A 287 2.18 -6.49 3.62
C GLU A 287 2.58 -6.86 2.19
N ASN A 288 1.62 -7.27 1.36
CA ASN A 288 1.85 -7.60 -0.05
C ASN A 288 2.19 -6.38 -0.90
N ALA A 289 1.74 -5.18 -0.50
CA ALA A 289 2.02 -3.92 -1.20
C ALA A 289 3.52 -3.63 -1.42
N SER A 290 4.38 -4.27 -0.64
CA SER A 290 5.83 -4.05 -0.71
C SER A 290 6.54 -4.92 -1.74
N ASP A 291 5.87 -5.90 -2.31
CA ASP A 291 6.48 -6.86 -3.23
C ASP A 291 6.63 -6.29 -4.65
N ARG A 292 5.83 -5.27 -5.01
CA ARG A 292 5.87 -4.63 -6.32
C ARG A 292 6.56 -3.27 -6.23
N LYS A 293 7.76 -3.21 -6.81
CA LYS A 293 8.61 -2.01 -6.81
C LYS A 293 8.26 -1.07 -7.96
N ALA A 294 8.19 0.24 -7.67
CA ALA A 294 7.99 1.29 -8.65
C ALA A 294 9.06 1.26 -9.76
N LYS A 295 8.70 1.72 -10.97
CA LYS A 295 9.65 1.81 -12.10
C LYS A 295 10.87 2.66 -11.75
N CYS A 296 10.66 3.77 -11.04
CA CYS A 296 11.74 4.64 -10.56
C CYS A 296 12.66 3.90 -9.58
N GLU A 297 12.12 3.11 -8.65
CA GLU A 297 12.87 2.31 -7.69
C GLU A 297 13.71 1.23 -8.39
N ASN A 298 13.10 0.53 -9.36
CA ASN A 298 13.81 -0.46 -10.19
C ASN A 298 14.91 0.18 -11.05
N PHE A 299 14.67 1.37 -11.62
CA PHE A 299 15.66 2.10 -12.38
C PHE A 299 16.86 2.50 -11.51
N VAL A 300 16.62 3.09 -10.33
CA VAL A 300 17.68 3.48 -9.38
C VAL A 300 18.50 2.25 -8.97
N SER A 301 17.84 1.12 -8.72
CA SER A 301 18.51 -0.13 -8.37
C SER A 301 19.41 -0.66 -9.49
N LYS A 302 18.94 -0.63 -10.74
CA LYS A 302 19.74 -1.04 -11.92
C LYS A 302 20.89 -0.08 -12.18
N ALA A 303 20.63 1.22 -12.08
CA ALA A 303 21.67 2.25 -12.31
C ALA A 303 22.82 2.11 -11.29
N ALA A 304 22.52 1.83 -10.01
CA ALA A 304 23.54 1.65 -8.99
C ALA A 304 24.52 0.49 -9.29
N LYS A 305 24.03 -0.59 -9.90
CA LYS A 305 24.88 -1.75 -10.28
C LYS A 305 25.94 -1.39 -11.35
N VAL A 306 25.62 -0.48 -12.25
CA VAL A 306 26.51 -0.06 -13.34
C VAL A 306 27.38 1.11 -12.91
N TYR A 307 26.83 1.96 -12.06
CA TYR A 307 27.49 3.18 -11.60
C TYR A 307 28.81 2.92 -10.83
N THR A 308 28.79 2.01 -9.85
CA THR A 308 29.95 1.76 -8.98
C THR A 308 31.21 1.30 -9.75
N PRO A 309 31.15 0.31 -10.68
CA PRO A 309 32.30 -0.04 -11.50
C PRO A 309 32.81 1.10 -12.37
N ILE A 310 31.93 1.90 -12.97
CA ILE A 310 32.31 3.04 -13.79
C ILE A 310 33.11 4.07 -12.97
N ILE A 311 32.62 4.38 -11.77
CA ILE A 311 33.28 5.30 -10.85
C ILE A 311 34.68 4.82 -10.46
N MET A 312 34.85 3.51 -10.22
CA MET A 312 36.17 2.96 -9.91
C MET A 312 37.14 3.11 -11.09
N ILE A 313 36.70 2.87 -12.33
CA ILE A 313 37.49 3.06 -13.53
C ILE A 313 37.86 4.55 -13.69
N LEU A 314 36.91 5.47 -13.51
CA LEU A 314 37.15 6.91 -13.58
C LEU A 314 38.16 7.38 -12.51
N ALA A 315 38.05 6.89 -11.29
CA ALA A 315 39.01 7.19 -10.23
C ALA A 315 40.41 6.69 -10.57
N LEU A 316 40.52 5.49 -11.13
CA LEU A 316 41.79 4.96 -11.62
C LEU A 316 42.38 5.84 -12.76
N LEU A 317 41.55 6.26 -13.71
CA LEU A 317 41.95 7.16 -14.78
C LEU A 317 42.42 8.51 -14.22
N ILE A 318 41.75 9.09 -13.23
CA ILE A 318 42.19 10.31 -12.55
C ILE A 318 43.57 10.12 -11.95
N ALA A 319 43.80 9.01 -11.24
CA ALA A 319 45.12 8.73 -10.63
C ALA A 319 46.24 8.59 -11.63
N LEU A 320 45.95 8.03 -12.83
CA LEU A 320 46.96 7.75 -13.86
C LEU A 320 47.17 8.90 -14.87
N ILE A 321 46.10 9.64 -15.20
CA ILE A 321 46.16 10.68 -16.25
C ILE A 321 46.67 12.02 -15.71
N LEU A 322 46.22 12.42 -14.49
CA LEU A 322 46.64 13.73 -13.95
C LEU A 322 48.15 13.91 -13.80
N PRO A 323 48.97 12.88 -13.51
CA PRO A 323 50.43 13.03 -13.52
C PRO A 323 51.00 13.42 -14.89
N LEU A 324 50.35 13.03 -16.01
CA LEU A 324 50.76 13.39 -17.37
C LEU A 324 50.59 14.90 -17.65
N PHE A 325 49.74 15.57 -16.86
CA PHE A 325 49.53 17.02 -16.92
C PHE A 325 50.35 17.80 -15.88
N GLY A 326 51.42 17.18 -15.32
CA GLY A 326 52.36 17.85 -14.43
C GLY A 326 52.02 17.86 -12.94
N LEU A 327 50.94 17.16 -12.53
CA LEU A 327 50.64 16.98 -11.12
C LEU A 327 51.46 15.82 -10.53
N SER A 328 51.86 15.94 -9.25
CA SER A 328 52.54 14.82 -8.60
C SER A 328 51.62 13.60 -8.47
N PHE A 329 52.19 12.40 -8.61
CA PHE A 329 51.41 11.15 -8.46
C PHE A 329 50.67 11.07 -7.14
N LYS A 330 51.26 11.56 -6.06
CA LYS A 330 50.63 11.62 -4.72
C LYS A 330 49.36 12.47 -4.70
N VAL A 331 49.38 13.64 -5.32
CA VAL A 331 48.20 14.53 -5.45
C VAL A 331 47.13 13.91 -6.33
N SER A 332 47.55 13.27 -7.44
CA SER A 332 46.62 12.61 -8.36
C SER A 332 45.86 11.43 -7.69
N VAL A 333 46.58 10.61 -6.93
CA VAL A 333 45.97 9.52 -6.12
C VAL A 333 45.06 10.11 -5.08
N TYR A 334 45.47 11.17 -4.36
CA TYR A 334 44.59 11.81 -3.37
C TYR A 334 43.26 12.31 -4.01
N ARG A 335 43.30 12.98 -5.15
CA ARG A 335 42.11 13.42 -5.89
C ARG A 335 41.22 12.25 -6.31
N ALA A 336 41.80 11.15 -6.75
CA ALA A 336 41.10 9.93 -7.08
C ALA A 336 40.39 9.33 -5.86
N LEU A 337 41.01 9.34 -4.68
CA LEU A 337 40.45 8.87 -3.43
C LEU A 337 39.28 9.76 -2.98
N VAL A 338 39.39 11.09 -3.08
CA VAL A 338 38.29 12.03 -2.81
C VAL A 338 37.14 11.76 -3.76
N PHE A 339 37.41 11.58 -5.06
CA PHE A 339 36.40 11.25 -6.07
C PHE A 339 35.64 9.94 -5.73
N LEU A 340 36.37 8.90 -5.28
CA LEU A 340 35.74 7.63 -4.84
C LEU A 340 34.78 7.82 -3.66
N VAL A 341 35.19 8.57 -2.64
CA VAL A 341 34.36 8.80 -1.45
C VAL A 341 33.03 9.50 -1.78
N VAL A 342 33.08 10.54 -2.63
CA VAL A 342 31.89 11.32 -3.03
C VAL A 342 30.90 10.48 -3.83
N SER A 343 31.38 9.43 -4.47
CA SER A 343 30.60 8.72 -5.50
C SER A 343 29.56 7.74 -4.96
N CYS A 344 29.38 7.60 -3.63
CA CYS A 344 28.33 6.73 -3.09
C CYS A 344 26.92 7.26 -3.41
N PRO A 345 26.02 6.49 -4.08
CA PRO A 345 24.66 6.92 -4.37
C PRO A 345 23.69 6.74 -3.18
N CYS A 346 24.17 6.80 -1.92
CA CYS A 346 23.45 6.44 -0.70
C CYS A 346 22.12 7.21 -0.55
N ALA A 347 22.15 8.54 -0.73
CA ALA A 347 20.98 9.40 -0.64
C ALA A 347 19.83 8.98 -1.58
N ILE A 348 20.18 8.54 -2.78
CA ILE A 348 19.20 8.12 -3.81
C ILE A 348 18.63 6.75 -3.48
N LEU A 349 19.51 5.79 -3.13
CA LEU A 349 19.13 4.42 -2.82
C LEU A 349 18.19 4.30 -1.62
N ILE A 350 18.27 5.24 -0.67
CA ILE A 350 17.46 5.24 0.55
C ILE A 350 16.20 6.08 0.38
N SER A 351 16.32 7.30 -0.16
CA SER A 351 15.20 8.25 -0.18
C SER A 351 14.07 7.84 -1.11
N VAL A 352 14.35 7.10 -2.20
CA VAL A 352 13.32 6.68 -3.16
C VAL A 352 12.39 5.61 -2.58
N PRO A 353 12.89 4.44 -2.10
CA PRO A 353 12.02 3.44 -1.47
C PRO A 353 11.30 4.00 -0.24
N LEU A 354 11.99 4.78 0.59
CA LEU A 354 11.40 5.40 1.78
C LEU A 354 10.29 6.38 1.40
N GLY A 355 10.44 7.10 0.29
CA GLY A 355 9.42 8.01 -0.25
C GLY A 355 8.14 7.28 -0.64
N TYR A 356 8.25 6.21 -1.42
CA TYR A 356 7.08 5.40 -1.78
C TYR A 356 6.44 4.72 -0.58
N PHE A 357 7.26 4.19 0.34
CA PHE A 357 6.76 3.58 1.56
C PHE A 357 6.00 4.59 2.45
N SER A 358 6.52 5.82 2.57
CA SER A 358 5.83 6.92 3.26
C SER A 358 4.51 7.30 2.58
N GLY A 359 4.46 7.28 1.24
CA GLY A 359 3.27 7.54 0.46
C GLY A 359 2.18 6.49 0.67
N ILE A 360 2.55 5.20 0.67
CA ILE A 360 1.65 4.09 0.98
C ILE A 360 1.12 4.20 2.41
N GLY A 361 2.00 4.48 3.39
CA GLY A 361 1.59 4.67 4.78
C GLY A 361 0.63 5.86 4.97
N LYS A 362 0.86 6.97 4.26
CA LYS A 362 -0.08 8.11 4.26
C LYS A 362 -1.42 7.75 3.64
N ALA A 363 -1.44 7.05 2.51
CA ALA A 363 -2.65 6.58 1.85
C ALA A 363 -3.45 5.64 2.77
N SER A 364 -2.77 4.68 3.41
CA SER A 364 -3.39 3.74 4.36
C SER A 364 -4.07 4.47 5.54
N LYS A 365 -3.42 5.50 6.10
CA LYS A 365 -4.00 6.33 7.17
C LYS A 365 -5.29 7.03 6.73
N GLU A 366 -5.43 7.34 5.45
CA GLU A 366 -6.63 7.96 4.88
C GLU A 366 -7.68 6.92 4.43
N GLY A 367 -7.53 5.65 4.80
CA GLY A 367 -8.43 4.58 4.39
C GLY A 367 -8.30 4.17 2.92
N ILE A 368 -7.11 4.36 2.34
CA ILE A 368 -6.79 4.03 0.95
C ILE A 368 -5.67 3.00 0.96
N LEU A 369 -5.96 1.76 0.62
CA LEU A 369 -4.96 0.70 0.51
C LEU A 369 -4.39 0.64 -0.90
N VAL A 370 -3.08 0.80 -1.03
CA VAL A 370 -2.35 0.70 -2.30
C VAL A 370 -1.48 -0.55 -2.27
N LYS A 371 -1.67 -1.47 -3.21
CA LYS A 371 -1.02 -2.79 -3.23
C LYS A 371 0.43 -2.80 -3.75
N GLY A 372 1.04 -1.64 -3.99
CA GLY A 372 2.41 -1.57 -4.45
C GLY A 372 2.91 -0.16 -4.67
N SER A 373 4.24 0.04 -4.62
CA SER A 373 4.84 1.33 -4.96
C SER A 373 4.72 1.66 -6.44
N ASP A 374 4.66 0.65 -7.32
CA ASP A 374 4.38 0.79 -8.74
C ASP A 374 2.98 1.36 -8.99
N TYR A 375 1.97 0.91 -8.24
CA TYR A 375 0.61 1.44 -8.36
C TYR A 375 0.50 2.86 -7.82
N LEU A 376 1.24 3.21 -6.75
CA LEU A 376 1.31 4.59 -6.28
C LEU A 376 1.96 5.49 -7.34
N GLU A 377 3.00 5.01 -8.04
CA GLU A 377 3.62 5.72 -9.15
C GLU A 377 2.66 5.90 -10.32
N LEU A 378 1.99 4.83 -10.75
CA LEU A 378 1.00 4.84 -11.83
C LEU A 378 -0.16 5.79 -11.52
N LEU A 379 -0.72 5.73 -10.31
CA LEU A 379 -1.80 6.58 -9.85
C LEU A 379 -1.46 8.07 -9.94
N SER A 380 -0.17 8.43 -9.70
CA SER A 380 0.31 9.81 -9.87
C SER A 380 0.23 10.32 -11.32
N SER A 381 0.14 9.41 -12.28
CA SER A 381 0.18 9.67 -13.71
C SER A 381 -1.17 9.44 -14.39
N VAL A 382 -2.20 9.04 -13.63
CA VAL A 382 -3.57 8.87 -14.10
C VAL A 382 -4.14 10.20 -14.56
N ASN A 383 -4.78 10.19 -15.74
CA ASN A 383 -5.47 11.34 -16.31
C ASN A 383 -6.79 10.97 -17.00
N LYS A 384 -7.16 9.70 -16.98
CA LYS A 384 -8.49 9.19 -17.37
C LYS A 384 -9.00 8.27 -16.26
N ILE A 385 -10.24 8.44 -15.83
CA ILE A 385 -10.89 7.54 -14.88
C ILE A 385 -12.22 7.09 -15.46
N VAL A 386 -12.43 5.80 -15.49
CA VAL A 386 -13.67 5.15 -15.88
C VAL A 386 -14.36 4.62 -14.63
N PHE A 387 -15.57 5.06 -14.37
CA PHE A 387 -16.39 4.62 -13.25
C PHE A 387 -17.45 3.63 -13.73
N ASP A 388 -17.64 2.52 -13.02
CA ASP A 388 -18.91 1.85 -13.07
C ASP A 388 -19.99 2.74 -12.40
N LYS A 389 -21.24 2.63 -12.83
CA LYS A 389 -22.32 3.42 -12.23
C LYS A 389 -22.76 2.84 -10.89
N THR A 390 -23.16 1.56 -10.91
CA THR A 390 -23.89 0.90 -9.82
C THR A 390 -22.95 0.52 -8.68
N GLY A 391 -23.28 0.92 -7.45
CA GLY A 391 -22.41 0.65 -6.29
C GLY A 391 -21.16 1.55 -6.23
N THR A 392 -20.77 2.20 -7.31
CA THR A 392 -19.61 3.10 -7.40
C THR A 392 -20.04 4.57 -7.32
N ILE A 393 -20.65 5.12 -8.35
CA ILE A 393 -21.20 6.50 -8.35
C ILE A 393 -22.49 6.56 -7.54
N THR A 394 -23.27 5.48 -7.58
CA THR A 394 -24.54 5.34 -6.86
C THR A 394 -24.39 4.38 -5.70
N THR A 395 -25.38 4.36 -4.82
CA THR A 395 -25.35 3.51 -3.61
C THR A 395 -25.50 2.02 -3.92
N GLY A 396 -25.96 1.65 -5.12
CA GLY A 396 -26.28 0.27 -5.52
C GLY A 396 -27.48 -0.32 -4.77
N ILE A 397 -28.00 0.39 -3.78
CA ILE A 397 -29.21 0.03 -3.00
C ILE A 397 -30.21 1.15 -3.19
N SER A 398 -31.36 0.81 -3.78
CA SER A 398 -32.44 1.77 -3.94
C SER A 398 -33.11 2.01 -2.57
N ASN A 399 -33.13 3.26 -2.14
CA ASN A 399 -33.86 3.70 -0.93
C ASN A 399 -35.13 4.45 -1.28
N ASP A 400 -35.32 4.81 -2.55
CA ASP A 400 -36.46 5.54 -3.06
C ASP A 400 -37.11 4.78 -4.22
N TYR A 401 -38.40 5.00 -4.41
CA TYR A 401 -39.16 4.36 -5.46
C TYR A 401 -40.21 5.29 -6.05
N LYS A 402 -40.64 4.96 -7.26
CA LYS A 402 -41.82 5.53 -7.89
C LYS A 402 -42.79 4.38 -8.19
N LEU A 403 -43.94 4.35 -7.51
CA LEU A 403 -44.99 3.38 -7.71
C LEU A 403 -46.13 4.05 -8.52
N GLU A 404 -46.50 3.44 -9.64
CA GLU A 404 -47.64 3.86 -10.43
C GLU A 404 -48.68 2.73 -10.44
N ILE A 405 -49.86 3.00 -9.87
CA ILE A 405 -51.01 2.08 -9.86
C ILE A 405 -51.75 2.26 -11.18
N LEU A 406 -52.00 1.17 -11.88
CA LEU A 406 -52.63 1.16 -13.23
C LEU A 406 -54.07 0.56 -13.20
N ASP A 407 -54.43 -0.09 -12.06
CA ASP A 407 -55.78 -0.65 -11.85
C ASP A 407 -56.31 -0.13 -10.51
N ASP A 408 -57.30 0.77 -10.57
CA ASP A 408 -57.93 1.44 -9.41
C ASP A 408 -58.63 0.50 -8.44
N LYS A 409 -58.79 -0.80 -8.81
CA LYS A 409 -59.38 -1.84 -7.91
C LYS A 409 -58.50 -2.13 -6.71
N TYR A 410 -57.19 -1.81 -6.77
CA TYR A 410 -56.23 -2.13 -5.75
C TYR A 410 -55.71 -0.87 -5.07
N LYS A 411 -55.70 -0.88 -3.73
CA LYS A 411 -55.08 0.20 -2.96
C LYS A 411 -53.55 0.03 -2.95
N GLU A 412 -52.84 1.11 -2.80
CA GLU A 412 -51.37 1.12 -2.73
C GLU A 412 -50.82 0.10 -1.70
N LYS A 413 -51.50 -0.01 -0.54
CA LYS A 413 -51.12 -0.96 0.52
C LYS A 413 -51.18 -2.41 0.07
N ASP A 414 -52.15 -2.77 -0.77
CA ASP A 414 -52.33 -4.14 -1.29
C ASP A 414 -51.25 -4.44 -2.35
N ILE A 415 -51.00 -3.49 -3.24
CA ILE A 415 -49.92 -3.56 -4.26
C ILE A 415 -48.57 -3.77 -3.61
N ILE A 416 -48.23 -2.96 -2.59
CA ILE A 416 -46.98 -3.10 -1.86
C ILE A 416 -46.89 -4.48 -1.18
N ASN A 417 -47.99 -4.98 -0.61
CA ASN A 417 -48.03 -6.28 0.03
C ASN A 417 -47.75 -7.42 -0.95
N TYR A 418 -48.28 -7.37 -2.16
CA TYR A 418 -47.98 -8.32 -3.23
C TYR A 418 -46.49 -8.29 -3.61
N TYR A 419 -45.90 -7.11 -3.82
CA TYR A 419 -44.47 -6.99 -4.10
C TYR A 419 -43.63 -7.61 -2.98
N VAL A 420 -43.86 -7.21 -1.72
CA VAL A 420 -43.06 -7.65 -0.58
C VAL A 420 -43.21 -9.16 -0.32
N LYS A 421 -44.41 -9.75 -0.43
CA LYS A 421 -44.63 -11.20 -0.24
C LYS A 421 -43.88 -12.04 -1.30
N GLY A 422 -44.03 -11.67 -2.55
CA GLY A 422 -43.36 -12.37 -3.64
C GLY A 422 -41.82 -12.26 -3.58
N GLU A 423 -41.32 -11.05 -3.43
CA GLU A 423 -39.89 -10.80 -3.40
C GLU A 423 -39.18 -11.29 -2.12
N SER A 424 -39.94 -11.50 -1.01
CA SER A 424 -39.42 -12.13 0.24
C SER A 424 -38.90 -13.56 0.04
N LEU A 425 -39.36 -14.23 -1.03
CA LEU A 425 -38.97 -15.62 -1.35
C LEU A 425 -37.87 -15.69 -2.40
N SER A 426 -37.45 -14.55 -2.96
CA SER A 426 -36.35 -14.46 -3.96
C SER A 426 -35.03 -14.02 -3.32
N ASN A 427 -33.94 -14.61 -3.78
CA ASN A 427 -32.59 -14.20 -3.43
C ASN A 427 -31.98 -13.18 -4.43
N HIS A 428 -32.74 -12.74 -5.43
CA HIS A 428 -32.29 -11.81 -6.45
C HIS A 428 -31.93 -10.43 -5.86
N PRO A 429 -30.88 -9.73 -6.32
CA PRO A 429 -30.52 -8.38 -5.84
C PRO A 429 -31.65 -7.35 -5.92
N LEU A 430 -32.48 -7.41 -6.98
CA LEU A 430 -33.65 -6.54 -7.13
C LEU A 430 -34.70 -6.82 -6.04
N ALA A 431 -34.91 -8.09 -5.64
CA ALA A 431 -35.80 -8.45 -4.57
C ALA A 431 -35.37 -7.81 -3.24
N LYS A 432 -34.08 -7.85 -2.93
CA LYS A 432 -33.52 -7.19 -1.73
C LYS A 432 -33.77 -5.67 -1.77
N SER A 433 -33.65 -5.05 -2.94
CA SER A 433 -33.93 -3.62 -3.12
C SER A 433 -35.40 -3.30 -2.90
N VAL A 434 -36.31 -4.12 -3.41
CA VAL A 434 -37.78 -3.97 -3.17
C VAL A 434 -38.10 -4.07 -1.70
N LEU A 435 -37.53 -5.08 -1.01
CA LEU A 435 -37.75 -5.28 0.43
C LEU A 435 -37.20 -4.12 1.26
N ASN A 436 -36.03 -3.58 0.89
CA ASN A 436 -35.42 -2.43 1.57
C ASN A 436 -36.30 -1.18 1.45
N VAL A 437 -36.77 -0.89 0.24
CA VAL A 437 -37.56 0.30 -0.05
C VAL A 437 -38.87 0.30 0.73
N PHE A 438 -39.55 -0.83 0.80
CA PHE A 438 -40.82 -0.90 1.49
C PHE A 438 -40.69 -1.15 3.03
N ASN A 439 -39.51 -1.59 3.48
CA ASN A 439 -39.17 -1.84 4.87
C ASN A 439 -40.29 -2.55 5.68
N LYS A 440 -40.96 -3.52 5.07
CA LYS A 440 -42.07 -4.27 5.66
C LYS A 440 -41.68 -5.73 5.84
N LYS A 441 -41.94 -6.27 7.02
CA LYS A 441 -41.94 -7.72 7.27
C LYS A 441 -43.33 -8.25 7.08
N VAL A 442 -43.47 -9.29 6.24
CA VAL A 442 -44.76 -9.93 5.95
C VAL A 442 -44.63 -11.44 6.17
N SER A 443 -45.72 -12.07 6.52
CA SER A 443 -45.80 -13.53 6.53
C SER A 443 -45.98 -14.03 5.09
N THR A 444 -45.26 -15.08 4.73
CA THR A 444 -45.31 -15.72 3.40
C THR A 444 -46.05 -17.04 3.41
N LYS A 445 -46.73 -17.40 4.55
CA LYS A 445 -47.44 -18.68 4.73
C LYS A 445 -48.64 -18.87 3.77
N ASP A 446 -49.16 -17.77 3.26
CA ASP A 446 -50.29 -17.71 2.33
C ASP A 446 -49.89 -17.65 0.86
N VAL A 447 -48.57 -17.70 0.58
CA VAL A 447 -48.03 -17.74 -0.79
C VAL A 447 -47.97 -19.18 -1.27
N LEU A 448 -48.66 -19.47 -2.37
CA LEU A 448 -48.74 -20.81 -2.99
C LEU A 448 -48.10 -20.78 -4.37
N ASN A 449 -47.70 -21.96 -4.87
CA ASN A 449 -47.20 -22.16 -6.24
C ASN A 449 -46.12 -21.17 -6.67
N TYR A 450 -45.19 -20.80 -5.75
CA TYR A 450 -44.10 -19.89 -6.04
C TYR A 450 -43.13 -20.47 -7.10
N LYS A 451 -42.83 -19.69 -8.12
CA LYS A 451 -41.89 -20.04 -9.18
C LYS A 451 -41.07 -18.81 -9.58
N GLU A 452 -39.74 -18.94 -9.55
CA GLU A 452 -38.82 -17.95 -10.05
C GLU A 452 -38.35 -18.33 -11.48
N THR A 453 -38.39 -17.37 -12.41
CA THR A 453 -37.92 -17.53 -13.78
C THR A 453 -36.69 -16.65 -13.97
N ALA A 454 -35.52 -17.28 -14.13
CA ALA A 454 -34.24 -16.58 -14.23
C ALA A 454 -34.26 -15.48 -15.30
N GLY A 455 -33.83 -14.27 -14.95
CA GLY A 455 -33.76 -13.11 -15.82
C GLY A 455 -35.12 -12.51 -16.24
N LYS A 456 -36.24 -13.01 -15.73
CA LYS A 456 -37.58 -12.52 -16.10
C LYS A 456 -38.40 -12.03 -14.92
N GLY A 457 -38.48 -12.81 -13.82
CA GLY A 457 -39.29 -12.44 -12.66
C GLY A 457 -39.85 -13.66 -11.90
N ILE A 458 -40.79 -13.38 -11.02
CA ILE A 458 -41.43 -14.37 -10.12
C ILE A 458 -42.92 -14.47 -10.41
N SER A 459 -43.47 -15.66 -10.14
CA SER A 459 -44.94 -15.91 -10.18
C SER A 459 -45.35 -16.70 -8.99
N TYR A 460 -46.55 -16.44 -8.45
CA TYR A 460 -47.11 -17.13 -7.30
C TYR A 460 -48.65 -16.93 -7.24
N GLU A 461 -49.30 -17.65 -6.33
CA GLU A 461 -50.69 -17.51 -6.07
C GLU A 461 -50.93 -17.09 -4.60
N ILE A 462 -51.89 -16.19 -4.40
CA ILE A 462 -52.30 -15.72 -3.07
C ILE A 462 -53.75 -15.29 -3.10
N ASP A 463 -54.53 -15.71 -2.12
CA ASP A 463 -55.98 -15.45 -2.00
C ASP A 463 -56.75 -15.81 -3.29
N GLY A 464 -56.38 -16.91 -3.94
CA GLY A 464 -56.97 -17.37 -5.21
C GLY A 464 -56.59 -16.55 -6.44
N LYS A 465 -55.71 -15.53 -6.30
CA LYS A 465 -55.24 -14.66 -7.41
C LYS A 465 -53.87 -15.11 -7.91
N LYS A 466 -53.69 -15.05 -9.25
CA LYS A 466 -52.43 -15.34 -9.88
C LYS A 466 -51.59 -14.06 -10.05
N ILE A 467 -50.45 -14.03 -9.37
CA ILE A 467 -49.55 -12.89 -9.32
C ILE A 467 -48.34 -13.18 -10.20
N LYS A 468 -47.91 -12.20 -11.01
CA LYS A 468 -46.61 -12.18 -11.69
C LYS A 468 -45.92 -10.85 -11.44
N ILE A 469 -44.62 -10.89 -11.05
CA ILE A 469 -43.80 -9.71 -10.81
C ILE A 469 -42.54 -9.88 -11.64
N GLY A 470 -42.18 -8.87 -12.42
CA GLY A 470 -40.95 -8.92 -13.23
C GLY A 470 -40.91 -7.94 -14.37
N SER A 471 -40.10 -8.27 -15.40
CA SER A 471 -39.86 -7.43 -16.57
C SER A 471 -41.12 -7.27 -17.44
N SER A 472 -41.16 -6.22 -18.30
CA SER A 472 -42.24 -5.98 -19.23
C SER A 472 -42.53 -7.18 -20.15
N SER A 473 -41.49 -7.91 -20.56
CA SER A 473 -41.61 -9.11 -21.39
C SER A 473 -42.24 -10.28 -20.61
N PHE A 474 -41.99 -10.41 -19.30
CA PHE A 474 -42.56 -11.46 -18.47
C PHE A 474 -44.05 -11.29 -18.18
N VAL A 475 -44.48 -10.05 -18.04
CA VAL A 475 -45.89 -9.73 -17.80
C VAL A 475 -46.66 -9.36 -19.08
N ASN A 476 -46.02 -9.33 -20.26
CA ASN A 476 -46.56 -8.87 -21.55
C ASN A 476 -47.10 -7.43 -21.45
N ALA A 477 -46.31 -6.52 -20.89
CA ALA A 477 -46.62 -5.08 -20.90
C ALA A 477 -46.09 -4.43 -22.17
N SER A 478 -46.80 -3.43 -22.69
CA SER A 478 -46.43 -2.72 -23.91
C SER A 478 -45.30 -1.71 -23.78
N ASP A 479 -45.02 -1.30 -22.54
CA ASP A 479 -44.01 -0.31 -22.22
C ASP A 479 -42.63 -0.97 -22.09
N LYS A 480 -41.57 -0.38 -22.70
CA LYS A 480 -40.21 -0.91 -22.69
C LYS A 480 -39.29 -0.25 -21.62
N ASP A 481 -39.87 0.52 -20.71
CA ASP A 481 -39.08 1.17 -19.64
C ASP A 481 -38.64 0.18 -18.55
N SER A 482 -37.63 0.59 -17.76
CA SER A 482 -37.05 -0.25 -16.69
C SER A 482 -37.91 -0.20 -15.41
N TYR A 483 -39.11 -0.76 -15.48
CA TYR A 483 -40.02 -0.94 -14.35
C TYR A 483 -40.09 -2.42 -13.96
N ILE A 484 -40.37 -2.68 -12.69
CA ILE A 484 -40.80 -3.98 -12.17
C ILE A 484 -42.32 -3.96 -12.21
N TYR A 485 -42.91 -4.74 -13.09
CA TYR A 485 -44.39 -4.77 -13.28
C TYR A 485 -45.01 -5.80 -12.37
N LEU A 486 -46.16 -5.47 -11.84
CA LEU A 486 -47.06 -6.36 -11.11
C LEU A 486 -48.28 -6.67 -11.97
N LYS A 487 -48.48 -7.94 -12.25
CA LYS A 487 -49.67 -8.47 -12.97
C LYS A 487 -50.53 -9.31 -12.05
N ILE A 488 -51.82 -9.03 -11.96
CA ILE A 488 -52.81 -9.74 -11.16
C ILE A 488 -53.87 -10.28 -12.08
N ASP A 489 -54.16 -11.58 -12.04
CA ASP A 489 -55.19 -12.28 -12.83
C ASP A 489 -55.20 -11.88 -14.29
N GLY A 490 -54.02 -11.76 -14.90
CA GLY A 490 -53.88 -11.47 -16.32
C GLY A 490 -53.83 -9.99 -16.67
N LYS A 491 -54.06 -9.03 -15.75
CA LYS A 491 -53.99 -7.59 -15.98
C LYS A 491 -52.79 -6.98 -15.25
N VAL A 492 -52.11 -6.01 -15.88
CA VAL A 492 -51.08 -5.23 -15.23
C VAL A 492 -51.69 -4.26 -14.25
N ALA A 493 -51.49 -4.47 -12.97
CA ALA A 493 -52.09 -3.68 -11.89
C ALA A 493 -51.21 -2.52 -11.43
N ALA A 494 -49.87 -2.65 -11.51
CA ALA A 494 -48.94 -1.60 -11.11
C ALA A 494 -47.59 -1.76 -11.78
N LYS A 495 -46.80 -0.68 -11.77
CA LYS A 495 -45.38 -0.66 -12.14
C LYS A 495 -44.58 0.08 -11.07
N LEU A 496 -43.46 -0.50 -10.69
CA LEU A 496 -42.54 -0.01 -9.68
C LEU A 496 -41.20 0.35 -10.32
N LYS A 497 -40.73 1.55 -10.12
CA LYS A 497 -39.37 1.97 -10.49
C LYS A 497 -38.55 2.19 -9.23
N LEU A 498 -37.48 1.43 -9.09
CA LEU A 498 -36.47 1.65 -8.05
C LEU A 498 -35.54 2.79 -8.47
N ILE A 499 -35.24 3.68 -7.56
CA ILE A 499 -34.36 4.83 -7.79
C ILE A 499 -33.05 4.55 -7.07
N ASP A 500 -32.00 4.40 -7.86
CA ASP A 500 -30.64 4.23 -7.33
C ASP A 500 -30.03 5.63 -7.09
N ASN A 501 -29.79 5.95 -5.83
CA ASN A 501 -29.39 7.29 -5.42
C ASN A 501 -27.89 7.49 -5.64
N ILE A 502 -27.54 8.68 -6.15
CA ILE A 502 -26.14 9.13 -6.26
C ILE A 502 -25.57 9.29 -4.85
N LYS A 503 -24.36 8.74 -4.59
CA LYS A 503 -23.67 8.92 -3.31
C LYS A 503 -23.45 10.42 -3.06
N LYS A 504 -23.53 10.83 -1.79
CA LYS A 504 -23.47 12.25 -1.39
C LYS A 504 -22.20 12.95 -1.86
N ASP A 505 -21.10 12.24 -1.90
CA ASP A 505 -19.76 12.74 -2.24
C ASP A 505 -19.39 12.57 -3.73
N SER A 506 -20.18 11.85 -4.54
CA SER A 506 -19.87 11.60 -5.95
C SER A 506 -19.70 12.88 -6.77
N ILE A 507 -20.58 13.85 -6.57
CA ILE A 507 -20.54 15.11 -7.32
C ILE A 507 -19.27 15.89 -6.97
N SER A 508 -18.96 16.03 -5.70
CA SER A 508 -17.76 16.75 -5.25
C SER A 508 -16.47 16.04 -5.67
N ALA A 509 -16.45 14.71 -5.62
CA ALA A 509 -15.31 13.90 -6.05
C ALA A 509 -15.02 14.07 -7.55
N ILE A 510 -16.04 13.98 -8.40
CA ILE A 510 -15.90 14.16 -9.85
C ILE A 510 -15.45 15.60 -10.20
N LEU A 511 -16.00 16.61 -9.54
CA LEU A 511 -15.56 18.00 -9.72
C LEU A 511 -14.09 18.20 -9.31
N GLU A 512 -13.65 17.54 -8.23
CA GLU A 512 -12.27 17.64 -7.78
C GLU A 512 -11.28 16.92 -8.73
N LEU A 513 -11.71 15.80 -9.35
CA LEU A 513 -10.94 15.13 -10.40
C LEU A 513 -10.78 16.03 -11.63
N LYS A 514 -11.83 16.73 -12.03
CA LYS A 514 -11.77 17.71 -13.14
C LYS A 514 -10.81 18.85 -12.86
N LYS A 515 -10.79 19.40 -11.62
CA LYS A 515 -9.79 20.40 -11.20
C LYS A 515 -8.35 19.86 -11.29
N GLN A 516 -8.18 18.55 -11.17
CA GLN A 516 -6.88 17.91 -11.37
C GLN A 516 -6.56 17.57 -12.82
N ASN A 517 -7.37 18.05 -13.81
CA ASN A 517 -7.27 17.77 -15.24
C ASN A 517 -7.39 16.27 -15.58
N ILE A 518 -8.26 15.55 -14.87
CA ILE A 518 -8.55 14.14 -15.10
C ILE A 518 -9.88 14.03 -15.83
N LYS A 519 -9.88 13.37 -16.98
CA LYS A 519 -11.08 13.10 -17.77
C LYS A 519 -11.86 11.94 -17.18
N THR A 520 -13.16 12.11 -17.01
CA THR A 520 -14.05 11.17 -16.32
C THR A 520 -15.02 10.51 -17.27
N PHE A 521 -15.15 9.19 -17.17
CA PHE A 521 -16.06 8.37 -17.96
C PHE A 521 -16.99 7.58 -17.04
N MET A 522 -18.21 7.31 -17.46
CA MET A 522 -19.13 6.43 -16.74
C MET A 522 -19.60 5.29 -17.65
N PHE A 523 -19.48 4.06 -17.18
CA PHE A 523 -19.99 2.86 -17.83
C PHE A 523 -21.21 2.34 -17.08
N THR A 524 -22.25 1.91 -17.80
CA THR A 524 -23.45 1.33 -17.21
C THR A 524 -24.21 0.43 -18.18
N GLY A 525 -24.86 -0.61 -17.64
CA GLY A 525 -25.85 -1.40 -18.36
C GLY A 525 -27.22 -0.74 -18.47
N ASP A 526 -27.44 0.41 -17.82
CA ASP A 526 -28.71 1.12 -17.85
C ASP A 526 -29.07 1.67 -19.22
N LYS A 527 -30.36 1.92 -19.42
CA LYS A 527 -30.87 2.61 -20.60
C LYS A 527 -30.38 4.06 -20.66
N LYS A 528 -30.25 4.58 -21.89
CA LYS A 528 -29.76 5.91 -22.20
C LYS A 528 -30.30 7.03 -21.31
N LYS A 529 -31.64 7.16 -21.18
CA LYS A 529 -32.26 8.22 -20.34
C LYS A 529 -31.81 8.22 -18.89
N SER A 530 -31.69 7.03 -18.29
CA SER A 530 -31.24 6.89 -16.87
C SER A 530 -29.77 7.25 -16.72
N ALA A 531 -28.93 6.77 -17.63
CA ALA A 531 -27.50 7.01 -17.64
C ALA A 531 -27.16 8.49 -17.84
N GLU A 532 -27.77 9.14 -18.82
CA GLU A 532 -27.61 10.58 -19.12
C GLU A 532 -28.06 11.46 -17.94
N ALA A 533 -29.16 11.09 -17.25
CA ALA A 533 -29.64 11.82 -16.09
C ALA A 533 -28.63 11.79 -14.93
N VAL A 534 -27.99 10.65 -14.67
CA VAL A 534 -26.93 10.51 -13.66
C VAL A 534 -25.68 11.28 -14.09
N ALA A 535 -25.25 11.15 -15.35
CA ALA A 535 -24.08 11.85 -15.88
C ALA A 535 -24.25 13.37 -15.79
N LYS A 536 -25.42 13.90 -16.14
CA LYS A 536 -25.73 15.34 -16.03
C LYS A 536 -25.68 15.83 -14.58
N LYS A 537 -26.18 15.04 -13.62
CA LYS A 537 -26.17 15.41 -12.18
C LYS A 537 -24.77 15.35 -11.60
N THR A 538 -23.98 14.34 -11.95
CA THR A 538 -22.63 14.12 -11.40
C THR A 538 -21.56 14.94 -12.11
N GLY A 539 -21.84 15.36 -13.36
CA GLY A 539 -20.92 16.13 -14.16
C GLY A 539 -19.82 15.28 -14.82
N VAL A 540 -19.99 13.98 -14.99
CA VAL A 540 -19.06 13.12 -15.75
C VAL A 540 -18.94 13.60 -17.20
N ASP A 541 -17.74 13.53 -17.80
CA ASP A 541 -17.47 14.08 -19.13
C ASP A 541 -18.11 13.25 -20.25
N GLU A 542 -18.06 11.92 -20.16
CA GLU A 542 -18.63 11.01 -21.14
C GLU A 542 -19.35 9.83 -20.48
N VAL A 543 -20.46 9.39 -21.06
CA VAL A 543 -21.24 8.24 -20.56
C VAL A 543 -21.47 7.22 -21.67
N PHE A 544 -21.27 5.93 -21.33
CA PHE A 544 -21.58 4.79 -22.18
C PHE A 544 -22.64 3.94 -21.48
N TYR A 545 -23.72 3.68 -22.18
CA TYR A 545 -24.93 3.05 -21.64
C TYR A 545 -25.27 1.76 -22.41
N GLU A 546 -26.19 0.96 -21.87
CA GLU A 546 -26.65 -0.33 -22.42
C GLU A 546 -25.49 -1.32 -22.68
N MET A 547 -24.45 -1.27 -21.83
CA MET A 547 -23.25 -2.07 -21.96
C MET A 547 -23.41 -3.42 -21.26
N LEU A 548 -23.07 -4.50 -21.96
CA LEU A 548 -22.79 -5.80 -21.35
C LEU A 548 -21.35 -5.83 -20.76
N PRO A 549 -21.03 -6.78 -19.89
CA PRO A 549 -19.67 -6.90 -19.32
C PRO A 549 -18.57 -6.94 -20.40
N ASP A 550 -18.76 -7.68 -21.48
CA ASP A 550 -17.82 -7.74 -22.60
C ASP A 550 -17.66 -6.41 -23.33
N ASP A 551 -18.74 -5.61 -23.43
CA ASP A 551 -18.68 -4.30 -24.06
C ASP A 551 -17.90 -3.30 -23.20
N LYS A 552 -18.06 -3.38 -21.87
CA LYS A 552 -17.27 -2.59 -20.91
C LYS A 552 -15.78 -2.89 -21.09
N TYR A 553 -15.40 -4.18 -21.13
CA TYR A 553 -14.02 -4.61 -21.32
C TYR A 553 -13.43 -4.08 -22.65
N LYS A 554 -14.12 -4.30 -23.77
CA LYS A 554 -13.67 -3.85 -25.11
C LYS A 554 -13.55 -2.33 -25.21
N LYS A 555 -14.49 -1.60 -24.60
CA LYS A 555 -14.47 -0.13 -24.61
C LYS A 555 -13.35 0.41 -23.73
N LEU A 556 -13.12 -0.19 -22.56
CA LEU A 556 -12.02 0.17 -21.69
C LEU A 556 -10.66 -0.04 -22.39
N ASP A 557 -10.46 -1.18 -23.06
CA ASP A 557 -9.26 -1.49 -23.84
C ASP A 557 -8.98 -0.42 -24.91
N LYS A 558 -10.04 0.03 -25.61
CA LYS A 558 -9.91 1.15 -26.57
C LYS A 558 -9.48 2.44 -25.88
N ILE A 559 -10.09 2.81 -24.75
CA ILE A 559 -9.75 4.05 -24.02
C ILE A 559 -8.30 4.01 -23.54
N ILE A 560 -7.80 2.85 -23.11
CA ILE A 560 -6.41 2.67 -22.68
C ILE A 560 -5.45 2.87 -23.87
N LYS A 561 -5.78 2.29 -25.02
CA LYS A 561 -4.93 2.31 -26.23
C LYS A 561 -4.94 3.67 -26.99
N GLU A 562 -5.96 4.49 -26.78
CA GLU A 562 -6.13 5.77 -27.51
C GLU A 562 -5.04 6.81 -27.28
N ASN A 563 -4.23 6.71 -26.23
CA ASN A 563 -3.09 7.61 -25.94
C ASN A 563 -2.17 6.98 -24.87
N ASP A 564 -0.89 7.41 -24.81
CA ASP A 564 0.08 7.03 -23.76
C ASP A 564 -0.30 7.47 -22.31
N LYS A 565 -1.52 7.87 -22.12
CA LYS A 565 -2.04 8.39 -20.86
C LYS A 565 -2.63 7.27 -20.01
N LYS A 566 -2.30 7.28 -18.71
CA LYS A 566 -2.72 6.23 -17.77
C LYS A 566 -4.19 6.34 -17.41
N THR A 567 -4.88 5.18 -17.45
CA THR A 567 -6.32 5.05 -17.22
C THR A 567 -6.55 4.24 -15.95
N ALA A 568 -7.34 4.77 -15.02
CA ALA A 568 -7.86 4.01 -13.89
C ALA A 568 -9.31 3.55 -14.17
N PHE A 569 -9.67 2.37 -13.66
CA PHE A 569 -11.04 1.89 -13.63
C PHE A 569 -11.50 1.76 -12.18
N VAL A 570 -12.72 2.21 -11.89
CA VAL A 570 -13.32 2.18 -10.55
C VAL A 570 -14.59 1.35 -10.58
N GLY A 571 -14.66 0.31 -9.75
CA GLY A 571 -15.80 -0.58 -9.64
C GLY A 571 -15.91 -1.23 -8.26
N ASP A 572 -17.04 -1.91 -7.97
CA ASP A 572 -17.33 -2.53 -6.67
C ASP A 572 -17.65 -4.03 -6.74
N GLY A 573 -17.94 -4.53 -7.94
CA GLY A 573 -18.55 -5.84 -8.16
C GLY A 573 -17.64 -6.92 -8.76
N ILE A 574 -18.09 -8.17 -8.66
CA ILE A 574 -17.48 -9.33 -9.31
C ILE A 574 -17.43 -9.14 -10.83
N ASN A 575 -18.46 -8.49 -11.39
CA ASN A 575 -18.59 -8.26 -12.83
C ASN A 575 -17.53 -7.28 -13.37
N ASP A 576 -16.93 -6.47 -12.51
CA ASP A 576 -15.93 -5.47 -12.86
C ASP A 576 -14.49 -5.98 -12.72
N ALA A 577 -14.28 -7.16 -12.14
CA ALA A 577 -12.95 -7.75 -11.93
C ALA A 577 -12.10 -7.81 -13.23
N PRO A 578 -12.64 -8.19 -14.40
CA PRO A 578 -11.88 -8.15 -15.65
C PRO A 578 -11.47 -6.73 -16.06
N SER A 579 -12.32 -5.73 -15.83
CA SER A 579 -12.03 -4.32 -16.14
C SER A 579 -11.02 -3.71 -15.16
N LEU A 580 -11.13 -4.07 -13.87
CA LEU A 580 -10.14 -3.70 -12.84
C LEU A 580 -8.74 -4.21 -13.21
N ALA A 581 -8.65 -5.48 -13.58
CA ALA A 581 -7.37 -6.11 -13.95
C ALA A 581 -6.79 -5.58 -15.28
N LEU A 582 -7.64 -5.16 -16.23
CA LEU A 582 -7.21 -4.64 -17.53
C LEU A 582 -6.65 -3.23 -17.43
N SER A 583 -7.18 -2.40 -16.54
CA SER A 583 -6.80 -1.00 -16.40
C SER A 583 -5.35 -0.82 -15.94
N ASP A 584 -4.75 0.35 -16.22
CA ASP A 584 -3.42 0.67 -15.65
C ASP A 584 -3.43 0.71 -14.13
N VAL A 585 -4.57 1.12 -13.52
CA VAL A 585 -4.82 1.08 -12.07
C VAL A 585 -6.27 0.71 -11.83
N GLY A 586 -6.50 -0.48 -11.28
CA GLY A 586 -7.82 -0.92 -10.82
C GLY A 586 -8.10 -0.43 -9.40
N ILE A 587 -9.23 0.26 -9.20
CA ILE A 587 -9.65 0.80 -7.89
C ILE A 587 -10.95 0.14 -7.48
N SER A 588 -10.95 -0.63 -6.40
CA SER A 588 -12.19 -1.19 -5.84
C SER A 588 -12.76 -0.33 -4.73
N MET A 589 -14.10 -0.25 -4.69
CA MET A 589 -14.86 0.52 -3.72
C MET A 589 -15.34 -0.37 -2.58
N GLY A 590 -15.03 0.03 -1.34
CA GLY A 590 -15.51 -0.58 -0.11
C GLY A 590 -14.92 -1.95 0.23
N MET A 591 -14.69 -2.20 1.50
CA MET A 591 -14.30 -3.52 2.02
C MET A 591 -15.44 -4.56 1.94
N ARG A 592 -16.66 -4.10 1.63
CA ARG A 592 -17.84 -4.95 1.38
C ARG A 592 -17.95 -5.41 -0.06
N GLY A 593 -17.08 -4.93 -0.96
CA GLY A 593 -16.95 -5.40 -2.33
C GLY A 593 -16.67 -6.90 -2.38
N SER A 594 -16.93 -7.52 -3.51
CA SER A 594 -16.64 -8.95 -3.67
C SER A 594 -15.15 -9.20 -3.44
N ALA A 595 -14.81 -10.31 -2.78
CA ALA A 595 -13.42 -10.72 -2.59
C ALA A 595 -12.66 -10.72 -3.93
N SER A 596 -13.31 -11.13 -5.01
CA SER A 596 -12.74 -11.12 -6.37
C SER A 596 -12.43 -9.73 -6.91
N ALA A 597 -13.27 -8.71 -6.62
CA ALA A 597 -12.99 -7.33 -7.02
C ALA A 597 -11.82 -6.74 -6.23
N ILE A 598 -11.78 -7.01 -4.92
CA ILE A 598 -10.66 -6.61 -4.07
C ILE A 598 -9.36 -7.27 -4.55
N GLU A 599 -9.39 -8.57 -4.88
CA GLU A 599 -8.20 -9.29 -5.36
C GLU A 599 -7.71 -8.75 -6.70
N ALA A 600 -8.61 -8.47 -7.64
CA ALA A 600 -8.29 -7.96 -8.97
C ALA A 600 -7.87 -6.48 -9.00
N SER A 601 -8.13 -5.71 -7.94
CA SER A 601 -7.79 -4.27 -7.87
C SER A 601 -6.37 -4.04 -7.38
N ASP A 602 -5.82 -2.87 -7.70
CA ASP A 602 -4.50 -2.38 -7.29
C ASP A 602 -4.60 -1.41 -6.11
N VAL A 603 -5.75 -0.76 -5.99
CA VAL A 603 -6.09 0.19 -4.92
C VAL A 603 -7.46 -0.16 -4.36
N VAL A 604 -7.61 -0.16 -3.05
CA VAL A 604 -8.89 -0.41 -2.35
C VAL A 604 -9.27 0.81 -1.52
N ILE A 605 -10.46 1.35 -1.75
CA ILE A 605 -11.04 2.41 -0.95
C ILE A 605 -11.88 1.76 0.17
N MET A 606 -11.47 1.96 1.43
CA MET A 606 -12.03 1.18 2.53
C MET A 606 -13.44 1.61 2.97
N ASN A 607 -13.73 2.90 2.90
CA ASN A 607 -14.97 3.49 3.41
C ASN A 607 -16.06 3.71 2.35
N ASP A 608 -15.90 3.15 1.17
CA ASP A 608 -16.85 3.31 0.06
C ASP A 608 -17.14 4.76 -0.39
N SER A 609 -16.25 5.71 -0.04
CA SER A 609 -16.36 7.13 -0.38
C SER A 609 -15.58 7.46 -1.64
N LEU A 610 -16.27 8.02 -2.63
CA LEU A 610 -15.68 8.40 -3.92
C LEU A 610 -14.66 9.54 -3.76
N SER A 611 -14.81 10.39 -2.74
CA SER A 611 -13.90 11.50 -2.43
C SER A 611 -12.47 11.06 -2.12
N LYS A 612 -12.28 9.78 -1.72
CA LYS A 612 -10.95 9.22 -1.47
C LYS A 612 -10.13 9.00 -2.75
N ILE A 613 -10.76 8.92 -3.92
CA ILE A 613 -10.05 8.76 -5.20
C ILE A 613 -9.24 10.02 -5.56
N PRO A 614 -9.81 11.23 -5.63
CA PRO A 614 -9.00 12.44 -5.85
C PRO A 614 -7.96 12.66 -4.75
N GLU A 615 -8.21 12.22 -3.51
CA GLU A 615 -7.24 12.27 -2.41
C GLU A 615 -6.07 11.31 -2.65
N ALA A 616 -6.33 10.06 -3.07
CA ALA A 616 -5.31 9.08 -3.44
C ALA A 616 -4.36 9.62 -4.52
N ILE A 617 -4.93 10.25 -5.54
CA ILE A 617 -4.15 10.86 -6.63
C ILE A 617 -3.31 12.05 -6.12
N LYS A 618 -3.85 12.88 -5.21
CA LYS A 618 -3.08 13.98 -4.58
C LYS A 618 -1.90 13.45 -3.77
N ILE A 619 -2.11 12.40 -2.97
CA ILE A 619 -1.04 11.76 -2.18
C ILE A 619 0.03 11.22 -3.13
N SER A 620 -0.37 10.52 -4.20
CA SER A 620 0.55 9.94 -5.18
C SER A 620 1.37 11.00 -5.92
N LYS A 621 0.73 12.07 -6.40
CA LYS A 621 1.40 13.21 -7.05
C LYS A 621 2.38 13.91 -6.11
N PHE A 622 1.99 14.09 -4.84
CA PHE A 622 2.87 14.70 -3.84
C PHE A 622 4.07 13.83 -3.51
N THR A 623 3.86 12.52 -3.34
CA THR A 623 4.93 11.54 -3.12
C THR A 623 5.94 11.58 -4.26
N LYS A 624 5.48 11.52 -5.52
CA LYS A 624 6.33 11.65 -6.71
C LYS A 624 7.09 12.97 -6.76
N LYS A 625 6.43 14.08 -6.37
CA LYS A 625 7.09 15.41 -6.30
C LYS A 625 8.24 15.42 -5.28
N ILE A 626 8.04 14.86 -4.09
CA ILE A 626 9.10 14.78 -3.06
C ILE A 626 10.24 13.89 -3.52
N ILE A 627 9.94 12.72 -4.10
CA ILE A 627 10.97 11.82 -4.65
C ILE A 627 11.77 12.53 -5.74
N LYS A 628 11.10 13.23 -6.68
CA LYS A 628 11.78 14.01 -7.72
C LYS A 628 12.66 15.12 -7.14
N GLN A 629 12.21 15.84 -6.11
CA GLN A 629 13.00 16.84 -5.40
C GLN A 629 14.27 16.22 -4.79
N ASN A 630 14.12 15.09 -4.10
CA ASN A 630 15.24 14.37 -3.50
C ASN A 630 16.26 13.93 -4.55
N LEU A 631 15.81 13.38 -5.68
CA LEU A 631 16.67 12.95 -6.78
C LEU A 631 17.44 14.12 -7.38
N ILE A 632 16.76 15.22 -7.72
CA ILE A 632 17.38 16.40 -8.31
C ILE A 632 18.41 17.00 -7.34
N PHE A 633 18.05 17.13 -6.07
CA PHE A 633 18.94 17.68 -5.05
C PHE A 633 20.16 16.78 -4.82
N ALA A 634 19.97 15.47 -4.65
CA ALA A 634 21.05 14.53 -4.44
C ALA A 634 22.02 14.47 -5.63
N ILE A 635 21.49 14.39 -6.85
CA ILE A 635 22.31 14.37 -8.07
C ILE A 635 23.03 15.72 -8.25
N GLY A 636 22.35 16.84 -8.06
CA GLY A 636 22.90 18.17 -8.23
C GLY A 636 24.08 18.45 -7.30
N VAL A 637 23.91 18.19 -5.99
CA VAL A 637 24.99 18.35 -5.00
C VAL A 637 26.14 17.38 -5.31
N LYS A 638 25.83 16.16 -5.70
CA LYS A 638 26.82 15.14 -6.01
C LYS A 638 27.69 15.53 -7.21
N VAL A 639 27.07 15.96 -8.32
CA VAL A 639 27.79 16.44 -9.49
C VAL A 639 28.68 17.65 -9.13
N LEU A 640 28.17 18.60 -8.36
CA LEU A 640 28.91 19.74 -7.89
C LEU A 640 30.16 19.32 -7.10
N VAL A 641 30.01 18.45 -6.11
CA VAL A 641 31.12 17.99 -5.25
C VAL A 641 32.13 17.15 -6.05
N LEU A 642 31.68 16.31 -7.01
CA LEU A 642 32.55 15.56 -7.91
C LEU A 642 33.42 16.50 -8.77
N VAL A 643 32.85 17.56 -9.33
CA VAL A 643 33.60 18.57 -10.10
C VAL A 643 34.60 19.29 -9.21
N LEU A 644 34.19 19.75 -8.03
CA LEU A 644 35.07 20.40 -7.06
C LEU A 644 36.24 19.48 -6.62
N SER A 645 35.97 18.19 -6.47
CA SER A 645 37.00 17.19 -6.13
C SER A 645 38.00 16.97 -7.28
N ALA A 646 37.53 16.90 -8.52
CA ALA A 646 38.35 16.72 -9.68
C ALA A 646 39.30 17.92 -9.91
N ILE A 647 38.82 19.14 -9.66
CA ILE A 647 39.62 20.38 -9.73
C ILE A 647 40.59 20.48 -8.53
N GLY A 648 40.36 19.73 -7.44
CA GLY A 648 41.19 19.74 -6.24
C GLY A 648 40.81 20.82 -5.21
N VAL A 649 39.60 21.39 -5.30
CA VAL A 649 39.07 22.39 -4.35
C VAL A 649 38.46 21.70 -3.14
N ALA A 650 37.77 20.54 -3.33
CA ALA A 650 37.14 19.82 -2.25
C ALA A 650 38.11 18.83 -1.58
N ASN A 651 38.11 18.83 -0.25
CA ASN A 651 38.85 17.90 0.58
C ASN A 651 37.99 16.65 0.89
N MET A 652 38.64 15.57 1.29
CA MET A 652 37.97 14.27 1.52
C MET A 652 36.88 14.33 2.59
N TRP A 653 37.11 15.01 3.72
CA TRP A 653 36.12 15.13 4.80
C TRP A 653 34.91 16.01 4.40
N GLN A 654 35.13 17.07 3.61
CA GLN A 654 34.05 17.92 3.07
C GLN A 654 33.15 17.11 2.14
N ALA A 655 33.73 16.22 1.36
CA ALA A 655 33.01 15.31 0.47
C ALA A 655 32.09 14.35 1.24
N VAL A 656 32.57 13.73 2.31
CA VAL A 656 31.76 12.84 3.17
C VAL A 656 30.66 13.62 3.91
N PHE A 657 31.01 14.79 4.43
CA PHE A 657 30.04 15.65 5.11
C PHE A 657 28.89 16.05 4.17
N ALA A 658 29.21 16.41 2.92
CA ALA A 658 28.20 16.74 1.93
C ALA A 658 27.31 15.52 1.60
N ASP A 659 27.87 14.32 1.39
CA ASP A 659 27.09 13.11 1.07
C ASP A 659 26.16 12.70 2.24
N THR A 660 26.68 12.69 3.46
CA THR A 660 25.89 12.41 4.67
C THR A 660 24.80 13.46 4.88
N GLY A 661 25.14 14.75 4.73
CA GLY A 661 24.19 15.86 4.86
C GLY A 661 23.05 15.77 3.86
N VAL A 662 23.37 15.47 2.60
CA VAL A 662 22.37 15.26 1.54
C VAL A 662 21.46 14.07 1.88
N THR A 663 22.02 12.96 2.35
CA THR A 663 21.24 11.78 2.76
C THR A 663 20.25 12.14 3.86
N LEU A 664 20.69 12.80 4.92
CA LEU A 664 19.84 13.23 6.02
C LEU A 664 18.74 14.22 5.57
N LEU A 665 19.09 15.20 4.75
CA LEU A 665 18.14 16.18 4.22
C LEU A 665 17.07 15.52 3.33
N THR A 666 17.44 14.55 2.51
CA THR A 666 16.49 13.82 1.67
C THR A 666 15.56 12.93 2.50
N ILE A 667 16.04 12.30 3.57
CA ILE A 667 15.21 11.55 4.52
C ILE A 667 14.23 12.49 5.23
N LEU A 668 14.71 13.64 5.75
CA LEU A 668 13.87 14.65 6.38
C LEU A 668 12.81 15.20 5.41
N ASN A 669 13.17 15.47 4.15
CA ASN A 669 12.20 15.90 3.14
C ASN A 669 11.13 14.84 2.89
N THR A 670 11.50 13.55 2.93
CA THR A 670 10.57 12.42 2.78
C THR A 670 9.53 12.37 3.89
N THR A 671 9.88 12.72 5.14
CA THR A 671 8.92 12.73 6.26
C THR A 671 7.78 13.74 6.07
N ARG A 672 7.93 14.73 5.17
CA ARG A 672 6.85 15.67 4.81
C ARG A 672 5.65 14.98 4.18
N ILE A 673 5.84 13.80 3.56
CA ILE A 673 4.74 13.02 2.98
C ILE A 673 3.75 12.60 4.08
N LEU A 674 4.26 12.14 5.23
CA LEU A 674 3.44 11.70 6.37
C LEU A 674 2.72 12.86 7.08
N ARG A 675 3.33 14.06 7.07
CA ARG A 675 2.83 15.24 7.77
C ARG A 675 1.84 16.08 6.97
N LYS A 676 1.72 15.87 5.68
CA LYS A 676 0.81 16.66 4.83
C LYS A 676 -0.64 16.36 5.24
N LYS A 677 -1.36 17.44 5.62
CA LYS A 677 -2.81 17.44 5.83
C LYS A 677 -3.53 17.39 4.49
#